data_8dd3db736d0ad4091ce42c8b11f514a5
#
_entry.id   8dd3db736d0ad4091ce42c8b11f514a5
#
_cell.length_a   1.000
_cell.length_b   1.000
_cell.length_c   1.000
_cell.angle_alpha   90.00
_cell.angle_beta   90.00
_cell.angle_gamma   90.00
#
_symmetry.space_group_name_H-M   'P 1'
#
loop_
_entity.id
_entity.type
_entity.pdbx_description
1 polymer ?
#
loop_
_entity_poly.entity_id
_entity_poly.type
_entity_poly.pdbx_seq_one_letter_code
_entity_poly.pdbx_strand_id
1 'polypeptide(L)'
;SRDAAASPQVAGRTLGGYLFVPLELALVAAFYYATNRWLGWWQPSEVLTDPNILGSAVPALTPIAVSLQAGFMEESVFRAIPLSLGALIGARYGHRTLGIALAVLVQALIFGGAHANYPGFPAYSRPVELFLPAIVWALIFLRFGLLPTILLHATFDLTLFSIPVFLVDAPGARVQQGLVIAAALVPLAAIAVRRWQAGAWRELPDALRNGAWRPGAEAPEAQPAPTTALAIGRASNAFQHALPVLGIAGVIAWVAFAPFHADVPPLRIDRAEAIAAADAALAAQGMTLGPGWQRFATVKLASDDPQQWAWHKYVWREAGPDAYRKLVGTILAPPVWEVRYAMFGGDVVERAEEWRVAITNDRAVRAMSHSLPEARPGAHLTRDDALALARKALKTRFDVDASPLKLVAADQQQRPARTDWSFIFGDSRIFVGAGGEARYAVAVSGDEVSGAGRFVYVPEAWTRGERELDNRLQVVALAGVAVFFAAALAALVVGILGWVRHRVDTRALAIVFAVTFILALLSVANAWPGIAMQLSTTEPLASQLTMKILGGIASALVGALLAGLCAGVGAFGARTSPSLLRIGRWPAVVAAVAAGAFVVGLQATLSALATPEAPTWPGAPWISQAWPLAGAVLSGVGFIGLASAELFVVYVVSRLTRGFTQRLWLAVAIVLALEFAAALAQGRANVPGALVSGGIAGVVASGVLLLLLRYDPRLVPAFAATIVVMGGAIKAAQAAALLPLAIDAIVTIAIAVWYTRFLRREPSTAAASYREA
;
A
#
# COMPACT_ATOMS: atom_id res chain seq x y z
N SER A 1 22.67 -27.91 1.07
CA SER A 1 23.06 -29.06 0.22
C SER A 1 22.54 -30.35 0.85
N ARG A 2 22.37 -31.40 0.04
CA ARG A 2 21.91 -32.72 0.53
C ARG A 2 22.84 -33.28 1.61
N ASP A 3 24.13 -33.00 1.52
CA ASP A 3 25.13 -33.47 2.46
C ASP A 3 25.13 -32.71 3.80
N ALA A 4 24.72 -31.45 3.80
CA ALA A 4 24.64 -30.64 5.01
C ALA A 4 23.61 -31.20 6.01
N ALA A 5 22.49 -31.76 5.55
CA ALA A 5 21.44 -32.30 6.41
C ALA A 5 21.88 -33.58 7.16
N ALA A 6 22.96 -34.26 6.73
CA ALA A 6 23.55 -35.41 7.44
C ALA A 6 24.71 -35.01 8.39
N SER A 7 24.85 -33.73 8.72
CA SER A 7 25.91 -33.20 9.57
C SER A 7 25.50 -33.14 11.05
N PRO A 8 26.35 -33.52 12.00
CA PRO A 8 26.09 -33.37 13.44
C PRO A 8 25.85 -31.89 13.82
N GLN A 9 26.54 -30.97 13.15
CA GLN A 9 26.39 -29.55 13.41
C GLN A 9 24.99 -29.05 13.03
N VAL A 10 24.43 -29.49 11.89
CA VAL A 10 23.07 -29.14 11.49
C VAL A 10 22.05 -29.79 12.42
N ALA A 11 22.24 -31.06 12.78
CA ALA A 11 21.38 -31.76 13.74
C ALA A 11 21.37 -31.06 15.12
N GLY A 12 22.54 -30.69 15.63
CA GLY A 12 22.66 -29.98 16.92
C GLY A 12 22.01 -28.62 16.90
N ARG A 13 22.14 -27.85 15.79
CA ARG A 13 21.49 -26.54 15.61
C ARG A 13 19.97 -26.67 15.51
N THR A 14 19.48 -27.69 14.81
CA THR A 14 18.03 -27.96 14.72
C THR A 14 17.47 -28.31 16.10
N LEU A 15 18.10 -29.20 16.83
CA LEU A 15 17.71 -29.53 18.21
C LEU A 15 17.77 -28.31 19.12
N GLY A 16 18.80 -27.46 18.99
CA GLY A 16 18.93 -26.20 19.73
C GLY A 16 17.74 -25.28 19.50
N GLY A 17 17.27 -25.13 18.25
CA GLY A 17 16.08 -24.34 17.94
C GLY A 17 14.85 -24.82 18.72
N TYR A 18 14.61 -26.13 18.77
CA TYR A 18 13.49 -26.67 19.55
C TYR A 18 13.68 -26.55 21.08
N LEU A 19 14.89 -26.70 21.59
CA LEU A 19 15.15 -26.63 23.04
C LEU A 19 14.97 -25.19 23.59
N PHE A 20 15.12 -24.14 22.77
CA PHE A 20 14.86 -22.78 23.18
C PHE A 20 13.36 -22.47 23.33
N VAL A 21 12.47 -23.17 22.63
CA VAL A 21 11.02 -22.91 22.67
C VAL A 21 10.43 -23.00 24.08
N PRO A 22 10.60 -24.07 24.88
CA PRO A 22 10.01 -24.13 26.21
C PRO A 22 10.59 -23.07 27.16
N LEU A 23 11.86 -22.70 27.00
CA LEU A 23 12.45 -21.60 27.75
C LEU A 23 11.79 -20.28 27.43
N GLU A 24 11.59 -20.00 26.15
CA GLU A 24 10.94 -18.75 25.70
C GLU A 24 9.49 -18.69 26.15
N LEU A 25 8.71 -19.77 26.00
CA LEU A 25 7.34 -19.85 26.51
C LEU A 25 7.27 -19.57 28.01
N ALA A 26 8.22 -20.13 28.82
CA ALA A 26 8.27 -19.85 30.24
C ALA A 26 8.59 -18.40 30.56
N LEU A 27 9.52 -17.76 29.80
CA LEU A 27 9.89 -16.37 29.99
C LEU A 27 8.73 -15.43 29.60
N VAL A 28 8.03 -15.71 28.50
CA VAL A 28 6.85 -14.95 28.08
C VAL A 28 5.73 -15.07 29.10
N ALA A 29 5.42 -16.28 29.59
CA ALA A 29 4.43 -16.49 30.63
C ALA A 29 4.79 -15.73 31.93
N ALA A 30 6.06 -15.80 32.35
CA ALA A 30 6.55 -15.04 33.51
C ALA A 30 6.44 -13.52 33.32
N PHE A 31 6.75 -13.03 32.10
CA PHE A 31 6.60 -11.61 31.77
C PHE A 31 5.15 -11.14 31.87
N TYR A 32 4.21 -11.87 31.27
CA TYR A 32 2.79 -11.53 31.34
C TYR A 32 2.27 -11.60 32.77
N TYR A 33 2.64 -12.62 33.52
CA TYR A 33 2.27 -12.72 34.94
C TYR A 33 2.79 -11.54 35.75
N ALA A 34 4.05 -11.18 35.58
CA ALA A 34 4.68 -10.09 36.31
C ALA A 34 4.07 -8.73 35.94
N THR A 35 3.92 -8.45 34.66
CA THR A 35 3.38 -7.16 34.18
C THR A 35 1.90 -7.01 34.53
N ASN A 36 1.11 -8.08 34.47
CA ASN A 36 -0.27 -8.05 34.92
C ASN A 36 -0.34 -7.81 36.45
N ARG A 37 0.42 -8.59 37.23
CA ARG A 37 0.37 -8.53 38.70
C ARG A 37 0.89 -7.22 39.30
N TRP A 38 1.92 -6.62 38.69
CA TRP A 38 2.61 -5.46 39.27
C TRP A 38 2.35 -4.14 38.55
N LEU A 39 2.05 -4.20 37.24
CA LEU A 39 1.86 -3.01 36.41
C LEU A 39 0.43 -2.86 35.90
N GLY A 40 -0.45 -3.83 36.13
CA GLY A 40 -1.82 -3.82 35.64
C GLY A 40 -1.94 -3.91 34.10
N TRP A 41 -0.91 -4.44 33.44
CA TRP A 41 -0.97 -4.63 31.99
C TRP A 41 -1.92 -5.77 31.65
N TRP A 42 -2.62 -5.62 30.54
CA TRP A 42 -3.64 -6.57 30.13
C TRP A 42 -3.64 -6.79 28.63
N GLN A 43 -3.92 -8.02 28.21
CA GLN A 43 -4.12 -8.40 26.81
C GLN A 43 -5.35 -9.32 26.72
N PRO A 44 -6.17 -9.20 25.63
CA PRO A 44 -7.28 -10.13 25.43
C PRO A 44 -6.77 -11.53 25.10
N SER A 45 -7.50 -12.55 25.57
CA SER A 45 -7.15 -13.95 25.34
C SER A 45 -7.23 -14.35 23.86
N GLU A 46 -8.05 -13.67 23.06
CA GLU A 46 -8.20 -13.92 21.62
C GLU A 46 -6.90 -13.72 20.83
N VAL A 47 -5.94 -12.97 21.37
CA VAL A 47 -4.60 -12.83 20.74
C VAL A 47 -3.88 -14.19 20.66
N LEU A 48 -4.08 -15.05 21.67
CA LEU A 48 -3.46 -16.36 21.76
C LEU A 48 -4.38 -17.51 21.31
N THR A 49 -5.69 -17.29 21.35
CA THR A 49 -6.68 -18.34 21.13
C THR A 49 -7.75 -17.90 20.13
N ASP A 50 -7.33 -17.43 18.97
CA ASP A 50 -8.25 -16.98 17.91
C ASP A 50 -9.21 -18.12 17.47
N PRO A 51 -10.50 -18.03 17.77
CA PRO A 51 -11.46 -19.07 17.43
C PRO A 51 -11.70 -19.20 15.93
N ASN A 52 -11.36 -18.19 15.12
CA ASN A 52 -11.50 -18.24 13.66
C ASN A 52 -10.62 -19.32 13.01
N ILE A 53 -9.56 -19.75 13.67
CA ILE A 53 -8.73 -20.87 13.22
C ILE A 53 -9.57 -22.13 13.05
N LEU A 54 -10.53 -22.38 13.94
CA LEU A 54 -11.40 -23.56 13.91
C LEU A 54 -12.44 -23.51 12.80
N GLY A 55 -12.76 -22.33 12.25
CA GLY A 55 -13.71 -22.14 11.17
C GLY A 55 -13.19 -22.53 9.77
N SER A 56 -11.91 -22.87 9.64
CA SER A 56 -11.33 -23.29 8.35
C SER A 56 -11.62 -24.76 8.02
N ALA A 57 -11.63 -25.12 6.72
CA ALA A 57 -11.88 -26.50 6.28
C ALA A 57 -10.85 -27.50 6.85
N VAL A 58 -9.61 -27.07 7.08
CA VAL A 58 -8.55 -27.84 7.71
C VAL A 58 -7.89 -26.97 8.79
N PRO A 59 -8.42 -26.93 10.02
CA PRO A 59 -7.96 -26.05 11.09
C PRO A 59 -6.45 -26.07 11.37
N ALA A 60 -5.78 -27.21 11.22
CA ALA A 60 -4.33 -27.33 11.42
C ALA A 60 -3.50 -26.53 10.41
N LEU A 61 -4.00 -26.30 9.18
CA LEU A 61 -3.20 -25.63 8.13
C LEU A 61 -2.96 -24.14 8.43
N THR A 62 -3.90 -23.46 9.06
CA THR A 62 -3.75 -22.03 9.38
C THR A 62 -2.58 -21.77 10.32
N PRO A 63 -2.50 -22.37 11.53
CA PRO A 63 -1.34 -22.18 12.41
C PRO A 63 -0.03 -22.67 11.79
N ILE A 64 -0.03 -23.77 11.04
CA ILE A 64 1.17 -24.25 10.35
C ILE A 64 1.66 -23.21 9.32
N ALA A 65 0.77 -22.71 8.47
CA ALA A 65 1.14 -21.78 7.42
C ALA A 65 1.63 -20.44 7.98
N VAL A 66 0.90 -19.85 8.93
CA VAL A 66 1.24 -18.58 9.55
C VAL A 66 2.59 -18.67 10.29
N SER A 67 2.79 -19.72 11.08
CA SER A 67 4.03 -19.91 11.84
C SER A 67 5.25 -20.15 10.95
N LEU A 68 5.10 -20.91 9.87
CA LEU A 68 6.19 -21.09 8.90
C LEU A 68 6.50 -19.79 8.14
N GLN A 69 5.46 -19.04 7.75
CA GLN A 69 5.62 -17.75 7.09
C GLN A 69 6.32 -16.74 8.01
N ALA A 70 5.86 -16.60 9.26
CA ALA A 70 6.45 -15.70 10.24
C ALA A 70 7.91 -16.09 10.50
N GLY A 71 8.18 -17.34 10.88
CA GLY A 71 9.52 -17.81 11.18
C GLY A 71 10.51 -17.62 10.03
N PHE A 72 10.11 -17.86 8.78
CA PHE A 72 11.00 -17.68 7.63
C PHE A 72 11.13 -16.20 7.23
N MET A 73 10.01 -15.49 7.08
CA MET A 73 10.00 -14.12 6.59
C MET A 73 10.57 -13.14 7.60
N GLU A 74 10.14 -13.24 8.87
CA GLU A 74 10.55 -12.30 9.89
C GLU A 74 12.00 -12.49 10.31
N GLU A 75 12.49 -13.72 10.43
CA GLU A 75 13.91 -13.96 10.72
C GLU A 75 14.80 -13.48 9.56
N SER A 76 14.35 -13.62 8.34
CA SER A 76 15.07 -13.08 7.18
C SER A 76 15.10 -11.55 7.18
N VAL A 77 13.95 -10.91 7.39
CA VAL A 77 13.78 -9.45 7.30
C VAL A 77 14.38 -8.74 8.53
N PHE A 78 14.14 -9.25 9.72
CA PHE A 78 14.54 -8.57 10.97
C PHE A 78 15.87 -9.04 11.53
N ARG A 79 16.42 -10.19 11.13
CA ARG A 79 17.74 -10.68 11.62
C ARG A 79 18.75 -10.78 10.49
N ALA A 80 18.52 -11.59 9.47
CA ALA A 80 19.52 -11.81 8.44
C ALA A 80 19.92 -10.53 7.69
N ILE A 81 18.96 -9.74 7.25
CA ILE A 81 19.21 -8.51 6.49
C ILE A 81 19.85 -7.41 7.38
N PRO A 82 19.25 -6.97 8.49
CA PRO A 82 19.78 -5.85 9.26
C PRO A 82 21.16 -6.13 9.88
N LEU A 83 21.36 -7.34 10.43
CA LEU A 83 22.62 -7.66 11.08
C LEU A 83 23.76 -7.81 10.06
N SER A 84 23.46 -8.39 8.90
CA SER A 84 24.42 -8.45 7.80
C SER A 84 24.79 -7.07 7.29
N LEU A 85 23.79 -6.18 7.12
CA LEU A 85 24.00 -4.77 6.77
C LEU A 85 24.82 -4.03 7.81
N GLY A 86 24.47 -4.15 9.08
CA GLY A 86 25.22 -3.56 10.17
C GLY A 86 26.68 -3.98 10.19
N ALA A 87 26.95 -5.28 9.97
CA ALA A 87 28.29 -5.81 9.85
C ALA A 87 29.05 -5.24 8.66
N LEU A 88 28.41 -5.13 7.49
CA LEU A 88 29.01 -4.60 6.26
C LEU A 88 29.30 -3.11 6.35
N ILE A 89 28.31 -2.32 6.79
CA ILE A 89 28.44 -0.87 6.97
C ILE A 89 29.52 -0.58 8.02
N GLY A 90 29.44 -1.25 9.17
CA GLY A 90 30.43 -1.09 10.24
C GLY A 90 31.84 -1.46 9.80
N ALA A 91 32.01 -2.56 9.04
CA ALA A 91 33.31 -2.97 8.48
C ALA A 91 33.89 -1.92 7.52
N ARG A 92 33.04 -1.29 6.69
CA ARG A 92 33.46 -0.24 5.76
C ARG A 92 34.05 0.99 6.46
N TYR A 93 33.57 1.30 7.67
CA TYR A 93 34.07 2.44 8.47
C TYR A 93 35.04 2.01 9.61
N GLY A 94 35.50 0.76 9.61
CA GLY A 94 36.41 0.23 10.64
C GLY A 94 35.75 -0.11 11.98
N HIS A 95 34.42 -0.03 12.08
CA HIS A 95 33.67 -0.21 13.32
C HIS A 95 32.63 -1.34 13.24
N ARG A 96 33.04 -2.53 12.75
CA ARG A 96 32.14 -3.67 12.51
C ARG A 96 31.27 -4.04 13.72
N THR A 97 31.87 -4.12 14.91
CA THR A 97 31.14 -4.49 16.13
C THR A 97 30.07 -3.46 16.49
N LEU A 98 30.40 -2.17 16.37
CA LEU A 98 29.43 -1.08 16.60
C LEU A 98 28.29 -1.15 15.57
N GLY A 99 28.60 -1.41 14.31
CA GLY A 99 27.59 -1.57 13.25
C GLY A 99 26.62 -2.73 13.54
N ILE A 100 27.12 -3.87 14.03
CA ILE A 100 26.29 -5.01 14.45
C ILE A 100 25.45 -4.62 15.68
N ALA A 101 26.03 -3.99 16.71
CA ALA A 101 25.32 -3.60 17.92
C ALA A 101 24.17 -2.64 17.62
N LEU A 102 24.42 -1.61 16.77
CA LEU A 102 23.38 -0.69 16.32
C LEU A 102 22.28 -1.43 15.53
N ALA A 103 22.66 -2.36 14.66
CA ALA A 103 21.67 -3.15 13.90
C ALA A 103 20.80 -4.04 14.82
N VAL A 104 21.37 -4.60 15.89
CA VAL A 104 20.62 -5.37 16.91
C VAL A 104 19.59 -4.49 17.59
N LEU A 105 19.96 -3.28 17.99
CA LEU A 105 19.04 -2.33 18.64
C LEU A 105 17.95 -1.84 17.70
N VAL A 106 18.32 -1.42 16.48
CA VAL A 106 17.39 -0.90 15.49
C VAL A 106 16.38 -1.97 15.06
N GLN A 107 16.84 -3.18 14.77
CA GLN A 107 15.93 -4.28 14.42
C GLN A 107 14.97 -4.63 15.56
N ALA A 108 15.41 -4.59 16.82
CA ALA A 108 14.56 -4.89 17.96
C ALA A 108 13.45 -3.84 18.13
N LEU A 109 13.78 -2.54 17.94
CA LEU A 109 12.81 -1.45 17.96
C LEU A 109 11.79 -1.58 16.81
N ILE A 110 12.27 -1.87 15.59
CA ILE A 110 11.40 -2.01 14.41
C ILE A 110 10.52 -3.26 14.56
N PHE A 111 11.06 -4.36 15.05
CA PHE A 111 10.33 -5.60 15.27
C PHE A 111 9.19 -5.41 16.28
N GLY A 112 9.50 -4.84 17.45
CA GLY A 112 8.49 -4.51 18.45
C GLY A 112 7.44 -3.53 17.92
N GLY A 113 7.87 -2.48 17.20
CA GLY A 113 6.98 -1.50 16.59
C GLY A 113 6.06 -2.10 15.51
N ALA A 114 6.55 -3.05 14.71
CA ALA A 114 5.76 -3.75 13.70
C ALA A 114 4.62 -4.60 14.29
N HIS A 115 4.73 -4.98 15.56
CA HIS A 115 3.72 -5.75 16.29
C HIS A 115 2.84 -4.87 17.22
N ALA A 116 2.97 -3.56 17.15
CA ALA A 116 2.21 -2.65 18.02
C ALA A 116 0.69 -2.61 17.72
N ASN A 117 0.21 -3.23 16.64
CA ASN A 117 -1.20 -3.40 16.30
C ASN A 117 -1.92 -4.51 17.08
N TYR A 118 -1.20 -5.31 17.86
CA TYR A 118 -1.84 -6.30 18.73
C TYR A 118 -2.54 -5.58 19.88
N PRO A 119 -3.82 -5.93 20.18
CA PRO A 119 -4.56 -5.29 21.25
C PRO A 119 -3.89 -5.57 22.60
N GLY A 120 -3.74 -4.52 23.40
CA GLY A 120 -3.15 -4.62 24.73
C GLY A 120 -3.22 -3.29 25.47
N PHE A 121 -3.14 -3.35 26.80
CA PHE A 121 -3.05 -2.19 27.65
C PHE A 121 -1.83 -2.27 28.56
N PRO A 122 -1.00 -1.23 28.60
CA PRO A 122 -1.02 -0.02 27.74
C PRO A 122 -0.64 -0.34 26.27
N ALA A 123 -0.90 0.60 25.34
CA ALA A 123 -0.66 0.41 23.91
C ALA A 123 0.78 0.03 23.54
N TYR A 124 1.76 0.44 24.37
CA TYR A 124 3.17 0.12 24.18
C TYR A 124 3.59 -1.23 24.80
N SER A 125 2.66 -1.99 25.40
CA SER A 125 2.98 -3.26 26.07
C SER A 125 3.63 -4.29 25.12
N ARG A 126 3.08 -4.45 23.93
CA ARG A 126 3.59 -5.39 22.92
C ARG A 126 4.97 -5.03 22.37
N PRO A 127 5.23 -3.77 21.95
CA PRO A 127 6.60 -3.33 21.63
C PRO A 127 7.63 -3.57 22.74
N VAL A 128 7.28 -3.31 23.98
CA VAL A 128 8.17 -3.53 25.14
C VAL A 128 8.43 -5.02 25.37
N GLU A 129 7.39 -5.85 25.31
CA GLU A 129 7.50 -7.30 25.43
C GLU A 129 8.47 -7.88 24.40
N LEU A 130 8.34 -7.50 23.13
CA LEU A 130 9.11 -8.07 22.03
C LEU A 130 10.53 -7.52 21.91
N PHE A 131 10.83 -6.40 22.57
CA PHE A 131 12.14 -5.75 22.46
C PHE A 131 13.27 -6.65 22.95
N LEU A 132 13.15 -7.23 24.15
CA LEU A 132 14.17 -8.11 24.71
C LEU A 132 14.27 -9.46 23.96
N PRO A 133 13.18 -10.18 23.67
CA PRO A 133 13.23 -11.37 22.82
C PRO A 133 13.89 -11.10 21.46
N ALA A 134 13.59 -9.97 20.80
CA ALA A 134 14.22 -9.62 19.53
C ALA A 134 15.74 -9.48 19.61
N ILE A 135 16.27 -8.96 20.73
CA ILE A 135 17.72 -8.92 20.98
C ILE A 135 18.25 -10.33 21.18
N VAL A 136 17.59 -11.15 21.99
CA VAL A 136 18.00 -12.54 22.25
C VAL A 136 18.04 -13.34 20.95
N TRP A 137 17.02 -13.25 20.14
CA TRP A 137 16.97 -13.93 18.84
C TRP A 137 18.07 -13.43 17.87
N ALA A 138 18.38 -12.14 17.90
CA ALA A 138 19.52 -11.61 17.15
C ALA A 138 20.86 -12.21 17.62
N LEU A 139 21.04 -12.41 18.93
CA LEU A 139 22.23 -13.07 19.48
C LEU A 139 22.28 -14.55 19.09
N ILE A 140 21.14 -15.25 19.11
CA ILE A 140 21.03 -16.64 18.63
C ILE A 140 21.40 -16.70 17.14
N PHE A 141 20.89 -15.78 16.31
CA PHE A 141 21.25 -15.67 14.91
C PHE A 141 22.76 -15.47 14.71
N LEU A 142 23.36 -14.53 15.43
CA LEU A 142 24.80 -14.24 15.32
C LEU A 142 25.66 -15.44 15.72
N ARG A 143 25.22 -16.23 16.71
CA ARG A 143 25.98 -17.36 17.26
C ARG A 143 25.75 -18.66 16.50
N PHE A 144 24.52 -18.94 16.10
CA PHE A 144 24.10 -20.23 15.55
C PHE A 144 23.63 -20.19 14.12
N GLY A 145 23.28 -19.00 13.61
CA GLY A 145 22.83 -18.76 12.24
C GLY A 145 21.31 -18.77 12.08
N LEU A 146 20.86 -18.60 10.84
CA LEU A 146 19.47 -18.37 10.49
C LEU A 146 18.54 -19.58 10.76
N LEU A 147 19.01 -20.82 10.53
CA LEU A 147 18.17 -22.00 10.68
C LEU A 147 17.64 -22.20 12.11
N PRO A 148 18.45 -22.12 13.17
CA PRO A 148 17.94 -22.23 14.54
C PRO A 148 16.94 -21.14 14.91
N THR A 149 17.12 -19.91 14.43
CA THR A 149 16.18 -18.83 14.71
C THR A 149 14.85 -19.02 13.98
N ILE A 150 14.86 -19.45 12.73
CA ILE A 150 13.63 -19.82 12.01
C ILE A 150 12.88 -20.95 12.74
N LEU A 151 13.59 -21.98 13.17
CA LEU A 151 12.98 -23.12 13.87
C LEU A 151 12.41 -22.72 15.23
N LEU A 152 13.14 -21.91 15.98
CA LEU A 152 12.69 -21.36 17.26
C LEU A 152 11.39 -20.56 17.05
N HIS A 153 11.40 -19.57 16.17
CA HIS A 153 10.28 -18.71 15.88
C HIS A 153 9.07 -19.52 15.38
N ALA A 154 9.23 -20.29 14.30
CA ALA A 154 8.15 -21.07 13.73
C ALA A 154 7.56 -22.09 14.72
N THR A 155 8.38 -22.72 15.59
CA THR A 155 7.87 -23.68 16.57
C THR A 155 7.20 -22.97 17.75
N PHE A 156 7.72 -21.83 18.17
CA PHE A 156 7.11 -20.99 19.20
C PHE A 156 5.71 -20.54 18.77
N ASP A 157 5.60 -19.94 17.60
CA ASP A 157 4.32 -19.49 17.02
C ASP A 157 3.36 -20.66 16.80
N LEU A 158 3.85 -21.77 16.24
CA LEU A 158 3.04 -22.95 16.03
C LEU A 158 2.46 -23.49 17.34
N THR A 159 3.23 -23.43 18.42
CA THR A 159 2.77 -23.85 19.75
C THR A 159 1.61 -22.96 20.22
N LEU A 160 1.76 -21.64 20.11
CA LEU A 160 0.74 -20.69 20.55
C LEU A 160 -0.49 -20.70 19.65
N PHE A 161 -0.32 -20.59 18.33
CA PHE A 161 -1.43 -20.50 17.39
C PHE A 161 -2.22 -21.81 17.23
N SER A 162 -1.63 -22.95 17.58
CA SER A 162 -2.34 -24.23 17.55
C SER A 162 -3.15 -24.53 18.83
N ILE A 163 -3.04 -23.73 19.88
CA ILE A 163 -3.80 -23.93 21.14
C ILE A 163 -5.27 -24.23 20.88
N PRO A 164 -6.02 -23.46 20.06
CA PRO A 164 -7.43 -23.75 19.78
C PRO A 164 -7.66 -25.16 19.23
N VAL A 165 -6.75 -25.64 18.36
CA VAL A 165 -6.83 -27.00 17.76
C VAL A 165 -6.68 -28.09 18.82
N PHE A 166 -5.89 -27.83 19.88
CA PHE A 166 -5.67 -28.78 20.96
C PHE A 166 -6.73 -28.72 22.06
N LEU A 167 -7.47 -27.62 22.15
CA LEU A 167 -8.56 -27.47 23.13
C LEU A 167 -9.89 -28.05 22.64
N VAL A 168 -10.04 -28.30 21.34
CA VAL A 168 -11.28 -28.82 20.76
C VAL A 168 -11.35 -30.35 20.92
N ASP A 169 -12.48 -30.84 21.40
CA ASP A 169 -12.85 -32.26 21.43
C ASP A 169 -14.06 -32.49 20.51
N ALA A 170 -13.78 -32.65 19.22
CA ALA A 170 -14.78 -32.84 18.16
C ALA A 170 -14.33 -33.96 17.20
N PRO A 171 -15.25 -34.55 16.42
CA PRO A 171 -14.88 -35.51 15.37
C PRO A 171 -13.80 -34.95 14.43
N GLY A 172 -12.70 -35.67 14.27
CA GLY A 172 -11.58 -35.23 13.44
C GLY A 172 -10.52 -34.38 14.16
N ALA A 173 -10.74 -33.91 15.40
CA ALA A 173 -9.79 -33.08 16.15
C ALA A 173 -8.42 -33.77 16.29
N ARG A 174 -8.37 -35.08 16.58
CA ARG A 174 -7.12 -35.85 16.71
C ARG A 174 -6.30 -35.85 15.42
N VAL A 175 -6.95 -35.84 14.25
CA VAL A 175 -6.25 -35.75 12.96
C VAL A 175 -5.60 -34.38 12.81
N GLN A 176 -6.32 -33.29 13.16
CA GLN A 176 -5.79 -31.93 13.12
C GLN A 176 -4.60 -31.78 14.07
N GLN A 177 -4.71 -32.27 15.30
CA GLN A 177 -3.62 -32.29 16.29
C GLN A 177 -2.41 -33.06 15.76
N GLY A 178 -2.65 -34.25 15.16
CA GLY A 178 -1.60 -35.05 14.52
C GLY A 178 -0.88 -34.32 13.37
N LEU A 179 -1.61 -33.56 12.55
CA LEU A 179 -1.02 -32.75 11.48
C LEU A 179 -0.11 -31.63 12.02
N VAL A 180 -0.51 -30.94 13.09
CA VAL A 180 0.34 -29.94 13.75
C VAL A 180 1.62 -30.55 14.27
N ILE A 181 1.53 -31.67 15.00
CA ILE A 181 2.69 -32.39 15.53
C ILE A 181 3.60 -32.90 14.39
N ALA A 182 3.01 -33.46 13.35
CA ALA A 182 3.76 -33.93 12.20
C ALA A 182 4.51 -32.77 11.51
N ALA A 183 3.88 -31.62 11.32
CA ALA A 183 4.51 -30.44 10.75
C ALA A 183 5.69 -29.96 11.61
N ALA A 184 5.52 -29.90 12.93
CA ALA A 184 6.60 -29.55 13.86
C ALA A 184 7.81 -30.52 13.75
N LEU A 185 7.58 -31.80 13.50
CA LEU A 185 8.63 -32.82 13.44
C LEU A 185 9.31 -32.95 12.06
N VAL A 186 8.78 -32.30 10.99
CA VAL A 186 9.36 -32.40 9.63
C VAL A 186 10.86 -32.10 9.57
N PRO A 187 11.41 -31.04 10.21
CA PRO A 187 12.85 -30.78 10.17
C PRO A 187 13.69 -31.91 10.81
N LEU A 188 13.23 -32.50 11.91
CA LEU A 188 13.91 -33.63 12.58
C LEU A 188 13.83 -34.89 11.74
N ALA A 189 12.65 -35.18 11.17
CA ALA A 189 12.43 -36.28 10.25
C ALA A 189 13.34 -36.17 9.02
N ALA A 190 13.47 -34.97 8.43
CA ALA A 190 14.36 -34.73 7.31
C ALA A 190 15.83 -35.05 7.65
N ILE A 191 16.30 -34.63 8.83
CA ILE A 191 17.66 -34.98 9.31
C ILE A 191 17.82 -36.48 9.53
N ALA A 192 16.85 -37.12 10.16
CA ALA A 192 16.89 -38.56 10.43
C ALA A 192 16.93 -39.37 9.11
N VAL A 193 16.09 -39.07 8.16
CA VAL A 193 16.06 -39.68 6.82
C VAL A 193 17.40 -39.47 6.10
N ARG A 194 17.94 -38.26 6.12
CA ARG A 194 19.22 -37.94 5.46
C ARG A 194 20.39 -38.67 6.14
N ARG A 195 20.39 -38.74 7.46
CA ARG A 195 21.39 -39.51 8.21
C ARG A 195 21.32 -41.00 7.87
N TRP A 196 20.11 -41.56 7.80
CA TRP A 196 19.88 -42.95 7.40
C TRP A 196 20.37 -43.21 5.96
N GLN A 197 20.01 -42.36 4.99
CA GLN A 197 20.45 -42.46 3.60
C GLN A 197 21.97 -42.31 3.43
N ALA A 198 22.61 -41.49 4.26
CA ALA A 198 24.06 -41.27 4.21
C ALA A 198 24.89 -42.36 4.86
N GLY A 199 24.27 -43.30 5.65
CA GLY A 199 24.94 -44.36 6.40
C GLY A 199 25.80 -43.91 7.57
N ALA A 200 26.31 -42.65 7.55
CA ALA A 200 27.14 -42.07 8.60
C ALA A 200 26.89 -40.55 8.74
N TRP A 201 27.29 -39.96 9.86
CA TRP A 201 27.38 -38.51 9.98
C TRP A 201 28.50 -37.99 9.07
N ARG A 202 28.25 -36.91 8.36
CA ARG A 202 29.21 -36.26 7.49
C ARG A 202 29.63 -34.91 8.07
N GLU A 203 30.89 -34.56 7.99
CA GLU A 203 31.33 -33.23 8.37
C GLU A 203 30.75 -32.17 7.40
N LEU A 204 30.35 -31.05 7.99
CA LEU A 204 29.87 -29.93 7.23
C LEU A 204 31.07 -29.27 6.47
N PRO A 205 31.07 -29.21 5.14
CA PRO A 205 32.11 -28.52 4.38
C PRO A 205 32.35 -27.10 4.89
N ASP A 206 33.59 -26.65 4.97
CA ASP A 206 33.96 -25.36 5.50
C ASP A 206 33.24 -24.22 4.77
N ALA A 207 33.01 -24.34 3.46
CA ALA A 207 32.26 -23.39 2.66
C ALA A 207 30.79 -23.20 3.09
N LEU A 208 30.21 -24.15 3.84
CA LEU A 208 28.84 -24.11 4.35
C LEU A 208 28.75 -23.71 5.83
N ARG A 209 29.89 -23.43 6.49
CA ARG A 209 29.93 -22.99 7.88
C ARG A 209 29.63 -21.49 7.97
N ASN A 210 28.91 -21.03 8.98
CA ASN A 210 28.59 -19.63 9.21
C ASN A 210 29.80 -18.69 9.26
N GLY A 211 30.97 -19.18 9.64
CA GLY A 211 32.22 -18.40 9.69
C GLY A 211 33.00 -18.39 8.38
N ALA A 212 32.55 -19.13 7.36
CA ALA A 212 33.23 -19.20 6.06
C ALA A 212 33.07 -17.94 5.22
N TRP A 213 32.01 -17.14 5.48
CA TRP A 213 31.91 -15.84 4.86
C TRP A 213 32.82 -14.83 5.59
N ARG A 214 34.06 -14.84 5.20
CA ARG A 214 34.95 -13.70 5.40
C ARG A 214 34.80 -12.85 4.15
N PRO A 215 34.65 -11.50 4.25
CA PRO A 215 34.95 -10.68 3.09
C PRO A 215 36.35 -11.11 2.68
N GLY A 216 36.48 -11.74 1.52
CA GLY A 216 37.76 -12.19 1.05
C GLY A 216 38.73 -11.01 1.19
N ALA A 217 39.93 -11.23 1.71
CA ALA A 217 41.04 -10.34 1.34
C ALA A 217 40.86 -10.18 -0.17
N GLU A 218 40.66 -8.92 -0.63
CA GLU A 218 40.37 -8.63 -2.02
C GLU A 218 41.26 -9.51 -2.85
N ALA A 219 40.69 -10.57 -3.48
CA ALA A 219 41.45 -11.30 -4.48
C ALA A 219 41.90 -10.21 -5.42
N PRO A 220 43.22 -10.09 -5.70
CA PRO A 220 43.74 -9.06 -6.62
C PRO A 220 42.73 -9.04 -7.76
N GLU A 221 42.09 -7.90 -7.98
CA GLU A 221 40.98 -7.78 -8.93
C GLU A 221 41.56 -8.43 -10.21
N ALA A 222 41.07 -9.65 -10.53
CA ALA A 222 41.56 -10.34 -11.72
C ALA A 222 41.33 -9.31 -12.79
N GLN A 223 42.44 -8.74 -13.33
CA GLN A 223 42.36 -7.72 -14.35
C GLN A 223 41.29 -8.21 -15.29
N PRO A 224 40.20 -7.47 -15.49
CA PRO A 224 39.14 -7.95 -16.32
C PRO A 224 39.80 -8.35 -17.62
N ALA A 225 39.83 -9.68 -17.91
CA ALA A 225 40.32 -10.16 -19.17
C ALA A 225 39.73 -9.19 -20.19
N PRO A 226 40.54 -8.59 -21.12
CA PRO A 226 40.03 -7.60 -22.04
C PRO A 226 38.86 -8.22 -22.75
N THR A 227 37.69 -8.12 -22.11
CA THR A 227 36.43 -8.38 -22.78
C THR A 227 36.48 -7.30 -23.84
N THR A 228 36.71 -7.71 -25.09
CA THR A 228 36.23 -6.97 -26.24
C THR A 228 34.79 -6.68 -25.94
N ALA A 229 34.55 -5.58 -25.22
CA ALA A 229 33.23 -5.10 -24.86
C ALA A 229 32.60 -4.88 -26.23
N LEU A 230 31.67 -5.76 -26.60
CA LEU A 230 30.81 -5.54 -27.75
C LEU A 230 30.11 -4.22 -27.42
N ALA A 231 30.73 -3.12 -27.84
CA ALA A 231 30.22 -1.79 -27.62
C ALA A 231 28.95 -1.68 -28.44
N ILE A 232 27.85 -1.27 -27.80
CA ILE A 232 26.65 -0.91 -28.55
C ILE A 232 27.08 0.17 -29.55
N GLY A 233 26.76 -0.01 -30.83
CA GLY A 233 26.93 1.02 -31.83
C GLY A 233 26.18 2.30 -31.42
N ARG A 234 26.59 3.45 -31.97
CA ARG A 234 25.84 4.71 -31.75
C ARG A 234 24.39 4.59 -32.25
N ALA A 235 23.48 5.34 -31.65
CA ALA A 235 22.08 5.36 -32.03
C ALA A 235 21.87 5.78 -33.50
N SER A 236 20.86 5.20 -34.16
CA SER A 236 20.53 5.53 -35.55
C SER A 236 20.04 6.99 -35.66
N ASN A 237 20.56 7.73 -36.64
CA ASN A 237 20.13 9.10 -36.92
C ASN A 237 18.62 9.15 -37.27
N ALA A 238 18.16 8.23 -38.12
CA ALA A 238 16.75 8.19 -38.55
C ALA A 238 15.75 8.15 -37.40
N PHE A 239 16.04 7.30 -36.41
CA PHE A 239 15.18 7.19 -35.23
C PHE A 239 15.17 8.46 -34.36
N GLN A 240 16.34 9.09 -34.19
CA GLN A 240 16.47 10.34 -33.42
C GLN A 240 15.70 11.50 -34.05
N HIS A 241 15.58 11.55 -35.37
CA HIS A 241 14.79 12.54 -36.11
C HIS A 241 13.29 12.19 -36.11
N ALA A 242 12.91 10.90 -35.99
CA ALA A 242 11.52 10.49 -35.93
C ALA A 242 10.87 10.80 -34.58
N LEU A 243 11.62 10.79 -33.45
CA LEU A 243 11.08 10.99 -32.12
C LEU A 243 10.29 12.32 -31.94
N PRO A 244 10.76 13.48 -32.38
CA PRO A 244 9.98 14.72 -32.28
C PRO A 244 8.63 14.63 -33.00
N VAL A 245 8.58 14.00 -34.18
CA VAL A 245 7.35 13.79 -34.96
C VAL A 245 6.38 12.88 -34.20
N LEU A 246 6.89 11.77 -33.64
CA LEU A 246 6.10 10.88 -32.79
C LEU A 246 5.59 11.59 -31.52
N GLY A 247 6.42 12.46 -30.94
CA GLY A 247 6.02 13.27 -29.78
C GLY A 247 4.88 14.23 -30.10
N ILE A 248 4.95 14.93 -31.26
CA ILE A 248 3.87 15.81 -31.74
C ILE A 248 2.59 14.98 -31.95
N ALA A 249 2.71 13.83 -32.62
CA ALA A 249 1.54 12.94 -32.81
C ALA A 249 0.98 12.48 -31.44
N GLY A 250 1.84 12.20 -30.47
CA GLY A 250 1.44 11.87 -29.10
C GLY A 250 0.70 13.02 -28.41
N VAL A 251 1.17 14.25 -28.52
CA VAL A 251 0.45 15.42 -27.96
C VAL A 251 -0.91 15.60 -28.64
N ILE A 252 -0.98 15.47 -29.96
CA ILE A 252 -2.25 15.57 -30.70
C ILE A 252 -3.22 14.47 -30.21
N ALA A 253 -2.75 13.24 -30.12
CA ALA A 253 -3.55 12.12 -29.62
C ALA A 253 -4.01 12.35 -28.18
N TRP A 254 -3.15 12.86 -27.32
CA TRP A 254 -3.47 13.18 -25.93
C TRP A 254 -4.56 14.26 -25.84
N VAL A 255 -4.44 15.34 -26.61
CA VAL A 255 -5.46 16.41 -26.65
C VAL A 255 -6.80 15.89 -27.20
N ALA A 256 -6.75 15.00 -28.21
CA ALA A 256 -7.95 14.49 -28.87
C ALA A 256 -8.70 13.42 -28.07
N PHE A 257 -7.96 12.58 -27.33
CA PHE A 257 -8.51 11.33 -26.76
C PHE A 257 -8.43 11.24 -25.24
N ALA A 258 -7.66 12.12 -24.55
CA ALA A 258 -7.58 12.03 -23.09
C ALA A 258 -8.90 12.48 -22.44
N PRO A 259 -9.35 11.80 -21.38
CA PRO A 259 -10.61 12.12 -20.71
C PRO A 259 -10.43 13.33 -19.78
N PHE A 260 -10.37 14.53 -20.32
CA PHE A 260 -10.23 15.76 -19.53
C PHE A 260 -11.48 16.12 -18.71
N HIS A 261 -12.62 15.52 -19.01
CA HIS A 261 -13.87 15.75 -18.30
C HIS A 261 -14.23 14.53 -17.45
N ALA A 262 -14.74 14.80 -16.26
CA ALA A 262 -15.37 13.78 -15.44
C ALA A 262 -16.87 13.72 -15.74
N ASP A 263 -17.48 12.54 -15.52
CA ASP A 263 -18.93 12.34 -15.67
C ASP A 263 -19.71 12.91 -14.48
N VAL A 264 -19.01 13.34 -13.46
CA VAL A 264 -19.55 13.88 -12.21
C VAL A 264 -18.90 15.24 -11.95
N PRO A 265 -19.66 16.27 -11.51
CA PRO A 265 -19.10 17.59 -11.24
C PRO A 265 -18.08 17.52 -10.09
N PRO A 266 -16.93 18.23 -10.24
CA PRO A 266 -15.92 18.28 -9.18
C PRO A 266 -16.41 19.11 -8.00
N LEU A 267 -15.89 18.80 -6.81
CA LEU A 267 -16.15 19.55 -5.60
C LEU A 267 -15.34 20.86 -5.60
N ARG A 268 -15.98 22.00 -5.34
CA ARG A 268 -15.38 23.34 -5.43
C ARG A 268 -15.31 24.08 -4.11
N ILE A 269 -16.21 23.77 -3.16
CA ILE A 269 -16.20 24.38 -1.82
C ILE A 269 -15.02 23.84 -1.02
N ASP A 270 -14.48 24.70 -0.15
CA ASP A 270 -13.37 24.29 0.72
C ASP A 270 -13.85 23.63 2.02
N ARG A 271 -12.91 23.19 2.84
CA ARG A 271 -13.18 22.53 4.11
C ARG A 271 -13.88 23.44 5.11
N ALA A 272 -13.49 24.72 5.18
CA ALA A 272 -14.04 25.67 6.14
C ALA A 272 -15.50 25.97 5.79
N GLU A 273 -15.81 26.17 4.51
CA GLU A 273 -17.18 26.34 4.01
C GLU A 273 -18.05 25.11 4.30
N ALA A 274 -17.51 23.92 4.11
CA ALA A 274 -18.22 22.66 4.40
C ALA A 274 -18.51 22.50 5.89
N ILE A 275 -17.55 22.77 6.77
CA ILE A 275 -17.73 22.73 8.23
C ILE A 275 -18.76 23.77 8.66
N ALA A 276 -18.68 25.01 8.15
CA ALA A 276 -19.66 26.07 8.47
C ALA A 276 -21.09 25.68 8.06
N ALA A 277 -21.26 25.08 6.87
CA ALA A 277 -22.54 24.58 6.42
C ALA A 277 -23.08 23.42 7.30
N ALA A 278 -22.20 22.50 7.72
CA ALA A 278 -22.56 21.40 8.60
C ALA A 278 -22.93 21.89 10.01
N ASP A 279 -22.15 22.83 10.57
CA ASP A 279 -22.47 23.48 11.88
C ASP A 279 -23.83 24.18 11.83
N ALA A 280 -24.11 24.92 10.76
CA ALA A 280 -25.40 25.58 10.58
C ALA A 280 -26.56 24.56 10.47
N ALA A 281 -26.33 23.43 9.81
CA ALA A 281 -27.32 22.37 9.68
C ALA A 281 -27.63 21.70 11.02
N LEU A 282 -26.65 21.47 11.87
CA LEU A 282 -26.84 20.96 13.24
C LEU A 282 -27.57 21.98 14.13
N ALA A 283 -27.18 23.24 14.07
CA ALA A 283 -27.85 24.33 14.79
C ALA A 283 -29.35 24.46 14.40
N ALA A 284 -29.67 24.30 13.11
CA ALA A 284 -31.05 24.29 12.63
C ALA A 284 -31.89 23.10 13.18
N GLN A 285 -31.23 22.01 13.64
CA GLN A 285 -31.88 20.92 14.38
C GLN A 285 -31.96 21.18 15.92
N GLY A 286 -31.57 22.37 16.36
CA GLY A 286 -31.51 22.72 17.78
C GLY A 286 -30.32 22.11 18.53
N MET A 287 -29.34 21.56 17.82
CA MET A 287 -28.17 20.92 18.43
C MET A 287 -27.03 21.91 18.64
N THR A 288 -26.62 22.05 19.91
CA THR A 288 -25.43 22.81 20.27
C THR A 288 -24.38 21.82 20.83
N LEU A 289 -23.31 21.61 20.08
CA LEU A 289 -22.25 20.68 20.48
C LEU A 289 -21.33 21.34 21.51
N GLY A 290 -21.14 20.68 22.67
CA GLY A 290 -20.26 21.13 23.73
C GLY A 290 -18.75 21.05 23.37
N PRO A 291 -17.87 21.53 24.26
CA PRO A 291 -16.42 21.64 23.99
C PRO A 291 -15.71 20.28 23.85
N GLY A 292 -16.31 19.16 24.26
CA GLY A 292 -15.76 17.80 24.10
C GLY A 292 -15.85 17.26 22.68
N TRP A 293 -16.68 17.86 21.82
CA TRP A 293 -16.88 17.42 20.45
C TRP A 293 -15.76 17.90 19.52
N GLN A 294 -15.18 16.96 18.81
CA GLN A 294 -14.19 17.23 17.76
C GLN A 294 -14.83 17.16 16.38
N ARG A 295 -14.34 18.01 15.46
CA ARG A 295 -14.82 18.11 14.08
C ARG A 295 -13.76 17.60 13.14
N PHE A 296 -14.13 16.66 12.27
CA PHE A 296 -13.29 16.14 11.21
C PHE A 296 -14.01 16.33 9.88
N ALA A 297 -13.29 16.76 8.86
CA ALA A 297 -13.89 16.92 7.54
C ALA A 297 -12.94 16.39 6.46
N THR A 298 -13.47 15.54 5.58
CA THR A 298 -12.76 15.00 4.43
C THR A 298 -13.71 14.90 3.24
N VAL A 299 -13.14 14.87 2.04
CA VAL A 299 -13.93 14.59 0.84
C VAL A 299 -14.22 13.09 0.79
N LYS A 300 -15.47 12.75 0.50
CA LYS A 300 -15.94 11.40 0.26
C LYS A 300 -16.36 11.24 -1.19
N LEU A 301 -15.77 10.28 -1.86
CA LEU A 301 -16.13 9.85 -3.20
C LEU A 301 -16.94 8.55 -3.11
N ALA A 302 -17.78 8.26 -4.09
CA ALA A 302 -18.51 7.00 -4.12
C ALA A 302 -17.56 5.79 -4.21
N SER A 303 -16.37 5.95 -4.81
CA SER A 303 -15.33 4.94 -4.87
C SER A 303 -14.73 4.55 -3.52
N ASP A 304 -14.90 5.37 -2.49
CA ASP A 304 -14.39 5.10 -1.13
C ASP A 304 -15.28 4.09 -0.37
N ASP A 305 -16.47 3.78 -0.92
CA ASP A 305 -17.42 2.83 -0.37
C ASP A 305 -17.79 1.81 -1.46
N PRO A 306 -17.43 0.53 -1.33
CA PRO A 306 -17.70 -0.49 -2.34
C PRO A 306 -19.18 -0.63 -2.72
N GLN A 307 -20.09 -0.42 -1.75
CA GLN A 307 -21.53 -0.51 -1.99
C GLN A 307 -22.03 0.69 -2.81
N GLN A 308 -21.62 1.90 -2.45
CA GLN A 308 -21.95 3.10 -3.21
C GLN A 308 -21.37 3.02 -4.62
N TRP A 309 -20.12 2.54 -4.75
CA TRP A 309 -19.49 2.37 -6.05
C TRP A 309 -20.24 1.36 -6.93
N ALA A 310 -20.76 0.27 -6.34
CA ALA A 310 -21.59 -0.67 -7.05
C ALA A 310 -22.88 -0.04 -7.62
N TRP A 311 -23.54 0.89 -6.87
CA TRP A 311 -24.69 1.63 -7.38
C TRP A 311 -24.35 2.48 -8.60
N HIS A 312 -23.20 3.16 -8.56
CA HIS A 312 -22.72 3.99 -9.67
C HIS A 312 -22.37 3.16 -10.90
N LYS A 313 -21.66 2.02 -10.72
CA LYS A 313 -21.36 1.09 -11.81
C LYS A 313 -22.64 0.50 -12.42
N TYR A 314 -23.58 0.09 -11.57
CA TYR A 314 -24.85 -0.49 -12.01
C TYR A 314 -25.63 0.48 -12.88
N VAL A 315 -25.87 1.70 -12.41
CA VAL A 315 -26.63 2.69 -13.17
C VAL A 315 -25.89 3.09 -14.47
N TRP A 316 -24.57 3.19 -14.43
CA TRP A 316 -23.76 3.45 -15.61
C TRP A 316 -23.94 2.39 -16.71
N ARG A 317 -23.93 1.11 -16.33
CA ARG A 317 -24.02 -0.01 -17.27
C ARG A 317 -25.43 -0.32 -17.70
N GLU A 318 -26.39 -0.25 -16.78
CA GLU A 318 -27.76 -0.72 -17.04
C GLU A 318 -28.73 0.38 -17.49
N ALA A 319 -28.49 1.63 -17.07
CA ALA A 319 -29.30 2.77 -17.49
C ALA A 319 -28.59 3.67 -18.54
N GLY A 320 -27.28 3.51 -18.67
CA GLY A 320 -26.44 4.23 -19.61
C GLY A 320 -25.92 5.58 -19.08
N PRO A 321 -24.89 6.15 -19.76
CA PRO A 321 -24.19 7.36 -19.31
C PRO A 321 -25.10 8.59 -19.16
N ASP A 322 -26.06 8.80 -20.06
CA ASP A 322 -26.93 9.98 -20.04
C ASP A 322 -27.94 9.94 -18.88
N ALA A 323 -28.51 8.76 -18.58
CA ALA A 323 -29.35 8.56 -17.41
C ALA A 323 -28.53 8.72 -16.14
N TYR A 324 -27.32 8.15 -16.10
CA TYR A 324 -26.39 8.29 -14.98
C TYR A 324 -26.12 9.75 -14.61
N ARG A 325 -25.73 10.59 -15.60
CA ARG A 325 -25.44 12.01 -15.35
C ARG A 325 -26.63 12.78 -14.80
N LYS A 326 -27.87 12.40 -15.17
CA LYS A 326 -29.11 12.99 -14.63
C LYS A 326 -29.40 12.54 -13.19
N LEU A 327 -28.97 11.36 -12.81
CA LEU A 327 -29.21 10.78 -11.49
C LEU A 327 -28.16 11.20 -10.45
N VAL A 328 -26.98 11.62 -10.88
CA VAL A 328 -25.96 12.19 -9.99
C VAL A 328 -26.47 13.51 -9.42
N GLY A 329 -26.35 13.67 -8.09
CA GLY A 329 -26.90 14.82 -7.35
C GLY A 329 -28.33 14.61 -6.88
N THR A 330 -29.10 13.74 -7.53
CA THR A 330 -30.47 13.38 -7.11
C THR A 330 -30.46 12.05 -6.32
N ILE A 331 -30.48 10.90 -6.99
CA ILE A 331 -30.44 9.57 -6.32
C ILE A 331 -29.01 9.19 -5.98
N LEU A 332 -28.09 9.27 -6.94
CA LEU A 332 -26.68 8.97 -6.72
C LEU A 332 -25.96 10.17 -6.07
N ALA A 333 -25.09 9.90 -5.11
CA ALA A 333 -24.33 10.94 -4.45
C ALA A 333 -23.20 11.47 -5.37
N PRO A 334 -23.05 12.80 -5.54
CA PRO A 334 -21.84 13.39 -6.13
C PRO A 334 -20.70 13.34 -5.10
N PRO A 335 -19.48 13.79 -5.43
CA PRO A 335 -18.47 14.07 -4.41
C PRO A 335 -19.01 15.01 -3.34
N VAL A 336 -18.79 14.70 -2.08
CA VAL A 336 -19.28 15.48 -0.92
C VAL A 336 -18.18 15.72 0.09
N TRP A 337 -18.30 16.79 0.87
CA TRP A 337 -17.60 16.88 2.13
C TRP A 337 -18.38 16.09 3.18
N GLU A 338 -17.76 15.10 3.80
CA GLU A 338 -18.28 14.46 5.01
C GLU A 338 -17.66 15.13 6.22
N VAL A 339 -18.53 15.74 7.05
CA VAL A 339 -18.13 16.33 8.34
C VAL A 339 -18.61 15.40 9.44
N ARG A 340 -17.67 14.90 10.22
CA ARG A 340 -17.89 14.01 11.36
C ARG A 340 -17.67 14.77 12.65
N TYR A 341 -18.61 14.66 13.57
CA TYR A 341 -18.52 15.16 14.93
C TYR A 341 -18.48 13.96 15.88
N ALA A 342 -17.44 13.88 16.69
CA ALA A 342 -17.19 12.74 17.58
C ALA A 342 -16.52 13.16 18.87
N MET A 343 -16.71 12.38 19.91
CA MET A 343 -16.07 12.55 21.23
C MET A 343 -15.06 11.42 21.48
N PHE A 344 -13.92 11.74 22.10
CA PHE A 344 -12.90 10.76 22.46
C PHE A 344 -12.58 10.73 23.96
N GLY A 345 -13.14 11.64 24.73
CA GLY A 345 -13.10 11.68 26.20
C GLY A 345 -14.40 11.16 26.81
N GLY A 346 -14.37 10.80 28.09
CA GLY A 346 -15.54 10.27 28.79
C GLY A 346 -15.71 8.75 28.69
N ASP A 347 -16.86 8.25 29.07
CA ASP A 347 -17.19 6.83 28.99
C ASP A 347 -17.33 6.37 27.53
N VAL A 348 -16.99 5.11 27.25
CA VAL A 348 -17.11 4.50 25.92
C VAL A 348 -18.56 4.56 25.42
N VAL A 349 -19.53 4.39 26.29
CA VAL A 349 -20.96 4.47 25.94
C VAL A 349 -21.33 5.86 25.44
N GLU A 350 -20.82 6.91 26.07
CA GLU A 350 -21.07 8.31 25.66
C GLU A 350 -20.37 8.63 24.34
N ARG A 351 -19.16 8.09 24.14
CA ARG A 351 -18.38 8.27 22.91
C ARG A 351 -18.97 7.57 21.68
N ALA A 352 -19.95 6.68 21.87
CA ALA A 352 -20.70 6.06 20.77
C ALA A 352 -21.61 7.08 20.05
N GLU A 353 -21.85 8.27 20.62
CA GLU A 353 -22.62 9.31 19.96
C GLU A 353 -21.79 10.03 18.91
N GLU A 354 -22.27 10.00 17.66
CA GLU A 354 -21.62 10.66 16.53
C GLU A 354 -22.62 11.30 15.59
N TRP A 355 -22.25 12.47 15.05
CA TRP A 355 -22.95 13.08 13.93
C TRP A 355 -22.10 13.03 12.67
N ARG A 356 -22.75 12.76 11.55
CA ARG A 356 -22.14 12.86 10.21
C ARG A 356 -23.04 13.65 9.31
N VAL A 357 -22.45 14.67 8.64
CA VAL A 357 -23.17 15.56 7.74
C VAL A 357 -22.43 15.58 6.40
N ALA A 358 -23.11 15.22 5.32
CA ALA A 358 -22.59 15.27 3.96
C ALA A 358 -23.05 16.58 3.28
N ILE A 359 -22.07 17.37 2.84
CA ILE A 359 -22.27 18.69 2.23
C ILE A 359 -21.89 18.67 0.76
N THR A 360 -22.77 19.16 -0.10
CA THR A 360 -22.59 19.29 -1.55
C THR A 360 -21.99 20.65 -1.96
N ASN A 361 -21.68 20.82 -3.25
CA ASN A 361 -21.10 22.04 -3.80
C ASN A 361 -21.90 23.34 -3.56
N ASP A 362 -23.20 23.23 -3.48
CA ASP A 362 -24.16 24.33 -3.19
C ASP A 362 -24.32 24.56 -1.67
N ARG A 363 -23.46 23.97 -0.85
CA ARG A 363 -23.50 23.99 0.62
C ARG A 363 -24.79 23.38 1.21
N ALA A 364 -25.55 22.63 0.41
CA ALA A 364 -26.74 21.92 0.88
C ALA A 364 -26.35 20.62 1.61
N VAL A 365 -27.20 20.23 2.58
CA VAL A 365 -27.10 18.97 3.27
C VAL A 365 -27.61 17.85 2.39
N ARG A 366 -26.71 16.98 1.93
CA ARG A 366 -27.05 15.78 1.14
C ARG A 366 -27.59 14.65 2.01
N ALA A 367 -26.96 14.45 3.14
CA ALA A 367 -27.31 13.45 4.14
C ALA A 367 -26.87 13.92 5.52
N MET A 368 -27.63 13.52 6.54
CA MET A 368 -27.29 13.74 7.93
C MET A 368 -27.67 12.49 8.71
N SER A 369 -26.76 12.00 9.53
CA SER A 369 -27.00 10.87 10.42
C SER A 369 -26.52 11.17 11.82
N HIS A 370 -27.27 10.69 12.81
CA HIS A 370 -26.99 10.73 14.22
C HIS A 370 -26.93 9.31 14.77
N SER A 371 -25.74 8.87 15.14
CA SER A 371 -25.54 7.60 15.84
C SER A 371 -25.77 7.83 17.32
N LEU A 372 -26.68 7.09 17.92
CA LEU A 372 -27.04 7.21 19.33
C LEU A 372 -26.52 6.00 20.13
N PRO A 373 -26.02 6.23 21.36
CA PRO A 373 -25.74 5.13 22.29
C PRO A 373 -26.93 4.19 22.45
N GLU A 374 -26.70 2.89 22.57
CA GLU A 374 -27.79 1.91 22.66
C GLU A 374 -28.72 2.11 23.87
N ALA A 375 -28.13 2.50 25.00
CA ALA A 375 -28.87 2.73 26.25
C ALA A 375 -29.53 4.12 26.33
N ARG A 376 -29.33 4.99 25.30
CA ARG A 376 -29.96 6.33 25.31
C ARG A 376 -31.46 6.23 25.36
N PRO A 377 -32.14 6.86 26.35
CA PRO A 377 -33.61 6.88 26.45
C PRO A 377 -34.26 7.55 25.23
N GLY A 378 -35.42 7.06 24.84
CA GLY A 378 -36.23 7.62 23.77
C GLY A 378 -37.63 7.01 23.77
N ALA A 379 -38.48 7.46 22.86
CA ALA A 379 -39.86 6.96 22.79
C ALA A 379 -39.92 5.51 22.29
N HIS A 380 -40.95 4.82 22.66
CA HIS A 380 -41.34 3.50 22.15
C HIS A 380 -42.52 3.68 21.16
N LEU A 381 -42.22 4.25 19.99
CA LEU A 381 -43.25 4.53 18.99
C LEU A 381 -43.80 3.25 18.37
N THR A 382 -45.09 3.29 18.07
CA THR A 382 -45.71 2.26 17.23
C THR A 382 -45.17 2.35 15.80
N ARG A 383 -45.36 1.29 15.00
CA ARG A 383 -44.98 1.29 13.60
C ARG A 383 -45.55 2.46 12.81
N ASP A 384 -46.87 2.76 13.08
CA ASP A 384 -47.58 3.78 12.29
C ASP A 384 -47.17 5.20 12.70
N ASP A 385 -46.87 5.46 13.96
CA ASP A 385 -46.34 6.74 14.43
C ASP A 385 -44.93 6.99 13.87
N ALA A 386 -44.04 5.97 13.95
CA ALA A 386 -42.71 6.06 13.37
C ALA A 386 -42.72 6.21 11.84
N LEU A 387 -43.67 5.53 11.16
CA LEU A 387 -43.87 5.66 9.72
C LEU A 387 -44.34 7.06 9.33
N ALA A 388 -45.20 7.71 10.14
CA ALA A 388 -45.60 9.07 9.93
C ALA A 388 -44.43 10.06 10.01
N LEU A 389 -43.51 9.86 10.98
CA LEU A 389 -42.27 10.62 11.09
C LEU A 389 -41.38 10.39 9.87
N ALA A 390 -41.21 9.13 9.42
CA ALA A 390 -40.44 8.80 8.27
C ALA A 390 -40.95 9.46 6.97
N ARG A 391 -42.27 9.46 6.75
CA ARG A 391 -42.93 10.14 5.62
C ARG A 391 -42.74 11.65 5.69
N LYS A 392 -42.84 12.25 6.86
CA LYS A 392 -42.53 13.68 7.05
C LYS A 392 -41.09 13.98 6.75
N ALA A 393 -40.16 13.11 7.14
CA ALA A 393 -38.73 13.26 6.84
C ALA A 393 -38.43 13.21 5.34
N LEU A 394 -39.10 12.37 4.54
CA LEU A 394 -38.96 12.37 3.08
C LEU A 394 -39.31 13.71 2.47
N LYS A 395 -40.41 14.32 2.93
CA LYS A 395 -40.83 15.65 2.46
C LYS A 395 -39.86 16.76 2.89
N THR A 396 -39.47 16.77 4.16
CA THR A 396 -38.62 17.85 4.70
C THR A 396 -37.16 17.79 4.25
N ARG A 397 -36.60 16.57 4.10
CA ARG A 397 -35.17 16.40 3.75
C ARG A 397 -34.91 16.25 2.25
N PHE A 398 -35.88 15.75 1.49
CA PHE A 398 -35.69 15.43 0.07
C PHE A 398 -36.69 16.12 -0.86
N ASP A 399 -37.67 16.83 -0.31
CA ASP A 399 -38.84 17.38 -1.02
C ASP A 399 -39.62 16.33 -1.82
N VAL A 400 -39.67 15.10 -1.28
CA VAL A 400 -40.34 13.96 -1.93
C VAL A 400 -41.67 13.69 -1.23
N ASP A 401 -42.76 13.66 -2.03
CA ASP A 401 -44.05 13.17 -1.54
C ASP A 401 -43.97 11.64 -1.36
N ALA A 402 -44.33 11.19 -0.16
CA ALA A 402 -44.33 9.77 0.19
C ALA A 402 -45.53 9.00 -0.37
N SER A 403 -46.59 9.68 -0.84
CA SER A 403 -47.86 9.06 -1.27
C SER A 403 -47.67 8.07 -2.45
N PRO A 404 -46.87 8.40 -3.50
CA PRO A 404 -46.64 7.50 -4.62
C PRO A 404 -45.55 6.44 -4.34
N LEU A 405 -44.86 6.49 -3.19
CA LEU A 405 -43.80 5.57 -2.88
C LEU A 405 -44.35 4.27 -2.27
N LYS A 406 -43.77 3.15 -2.70
CA LYS A 406 -44.04 1.83 -2.13
C LYS A 406 -43.20 1.65 -0.87
N LEU A 407 -43.86 1.31 0.26
CA LEU A 407 -43.13 0.84 1.45
C LEU A 407 -42.58 -0.57 1.16
N VAL A 408 -41.25 -0.71 1.09
CA VAL A 408 -40.54 -1.93 0.77
C VAL A 408 -40.18 -2.73 2.01
N ALA A 409 -39.74 -2.03 3.07
CA ALA A 409 -39.38 -2.65 4.33
C ALA A 409 -39.72 -1.71 5.51
N ALA A 410 -40.00 -2.32 6.65
CA ALA A 410 -40.22 -1.65 7.93
C ALA A 410 -39.71 -2.58 9.05
N ASP A 411 -38.49 -2.33 9.47
CA ASP A 411 -37.78 -3.17 10.43
C ASP A 411 -37.74 -2.47 11.80
N GLN A 412 -38.05 -3.24 12.85
CA GLN A 412 -38.02 -2.79 14.22
C GLN A 412 -36.82 -3.33 14.97
N GLN A 413 -36.17 -2.50 15.75
CA GLN A 413 -35.14 -2.92 16.70
C GLN A 413 -35.47 -2.39 18.10
N GLN A 414 -35.72 -3.32 19.01
CA GLN A 414 -35.91 -2.97 20.41
C GLN A 414 -34.57 -2.70 21.06
N ARG A 415 -34.38 -1.48 21.57
CA ARG A 415 -33.24 -1.09 22.39
C ARG A 415 -33.63 -1.14 23.88
N PRO A 416 -32.64 -1.11 24.80
CA PRO A 416 -32.94 -1.17 26.24
C PRO A 416 -33.91 -0.08 26.73
N ALA A 417 -33.87 1.13 26.16
CA ALA A 417 -34.63 2.28 26.61
C ALA A 417 -35.37 3.04 25.49
N ARG A 418 -35.53 2.45 24.30
CA ARG A 418 -36.29 3.01 23.18
C ARG A 418 -36.57 1.94 22.12
N THR A 419 -37.40 2.29 21.16
CA THR A 419 -37.64 1.46 19.96
C THR A 419 -37.11 2.20 18.73
N ASP A 420 -36.22 1.55 17.95
CA ASP A 420 -35.71 2.08 16.71
C ASP A 420 -36.42 1.43 15.50
N TRP A 421 -36.69 2.23 14.47
CA TRP A 421 -37.35 1.80 13.25
C TRP A 421 -36.49 2.17 12.03
N SER A 422 -36.47 1.29 11.04
CA SER A 422 -35.88 1.54 9.73
C SER A 422 -36.92 1.31 8.64
N PHE A 423 -37.15 2.34 7.82
CA PHE A 423 -38.13 2.28 6.73
C PHE A 423 -37.40 2.43 5.37
N ILE A 424 -37.76 1.59 4.41
CA ILE A 424 -37.29 1.68 3.04
C ILE A 424 -38.47 1.89 2.11
N PHE A 425 -38.39 2.95 1.30
CA PHE A 425 -39.39 3.29 0.31
C PHE A 425 -38.80 3.18 -1.11
N GLY A 426 -39.52 2.53 -2.02
CA GLY A 426 -39.16 2.39 -3.43
C GLY A 426 -39.88 3.41 -4.30
N ASP A 427 -39.17 3.96 -5.28
CA ASP A 427 -39.74 4.88 -6.29
C ASP A 427 -39.58 4.30 -7.69
N SER A 428 -40.60 3.68 -8.20
CA SER A 428 -40.61 3.07 -9.55
C SER A 428 -40.68 4.08 -10.70
N ARG A 429 -40.89 5.36 -10.41
CA ARG A 429 -40.92 6.43 -11.43
C ARG A 429 -39.52 6.80 -11.93
N ILE A 430 -38.49 6.47 -11.14
CA ILE A 430 -37.10 6.78 -11.45
C ILE A 430 -36.44 5.54 -12.04
N PHE A 431 -36.13 5.58 -13.32
CA PHE A 431 -35.41 4.50 -13.96
C PHE A 431 -33.93 4.52 -13.63
N VAL A 432 -33.42 3.44 -13.03
CA VAL A 432 -32.01 3.29 -12.60
C VAL A 432 -31.31 2.08 -13.26
N GLY A 433 -31.98 1.39 -14.16
CA GLY A 433 -31.53 0.16 -14.82
C GLY A 433 -32.51 -0.99 -14.66
N ALA A 434 -32.39 -2.02 -15.50
CA ALA A 434 -33.30 -3.15 -15.55
C ALA A 434 -33.26 -3.98 -14.26
N GLY A 435 -34.40 -4.06 -13.53
CA GLY A 435 -34.50 -4.75 -12.24
C GLY A 435 -33.98 -3.95 -11.04
N GLY A 436 -33.39 -2.78 -11.25
CA GLY A 436 -33.01 -1.85 -10.19
C GLY A 436 -34.16 -0.95 -9.75
N GLU A 437 -34.03 -0.36 -8.59
CA GLU A 437 -35.05 0.56 -8.05
C GLU A 437 -34.39 1.70 -7.27
N ALA A 438 -34.83 2.93 -7.52
CA ALA A 438 -34.45 4.05 -6.66
C ALA A 438 -35.14 3.94 -5.31
N ARG A 439 -34.38 4.06 -4.23
CA ARG A 439 -34.90 3.87 -2.86
C ARG A 439 -34.49 5.00 -1.93
N TYR A 440 -35.34 5.20 -0.92
CA TYR A 440 -35.11 6.11 0.20
C TYR A 440 -35.11 5.28 1.48
N ALA A 441 -34.11 5.47 2.32
CA ALA A 441 -34.06 4.89 3.67
C ALA A 441 -34.24 5.99 4.70
N VAL A 442 -35.06 5.74 5.73
CA VAL A 442 -35.23 6.63 6.87
C VAL A 442 -35.12 5.82 8.15
N ALA A 443 -34.22 6.22 9.03
CA ALA A 443 -34.03 5.67 10.36
C ALA A 443 -34.69 6.60 11.40
N VAL A 444 -35.48 6.02 12.29
CA VAL A 444 -36.13 6.71 13.41
C VAL A 444 -35.67 6.02 14.69
N SER A 445 -34.95 6.73 15.54
CA SER A 445 -34.48 6.22 16.85
C SER A 445 -35.25 6.88 17.97
N GLY A 446 -36.11 6.12 18.60
CA GLY A 446 -37.13 6.69 19.51
C GLY A 446 -38.09 7.56 18.71
N ASP A 447 -38.10 8.86 18.97
CA ASP A 447 -38.91 9.89 18.29
C ASP A 447 -38.06 10.83 17.39
N GLU A 448 -36.76 10.54 17.25
CA GLU A 448 -35.86 11.30 16.41
C GLU A 448 -35.63 10.62 15.04
N VAL A 449 -35.67 11.40 13.97
CA VAL A 449 -35.18 10.95 12.64
C VAL A 449 -33.66 10.97 12.65
N SER A 450 -33.06 9.86 13.06
CA SER A 450 -31.61 9.70 13.25
C SER A 450 -30.82 9.54 11.93
N GLY A 451 -31.50 9.26 10.82
CA GLY A 451 -30.87 9.16 9.51
C GLY A 451 -31.86 9.18 8.36
N ALA A 452 -31.43 9.75 7.23
CA ALA A 452 -32.17 9.63 5.99
C ALA A 452 -31.19 9.66 4.80
N GLY A 453 -31.39 8.77 3.84
CA GLY A 453 -30.52 8.62 2.67
C GLY A 453 -31.26 8.16 1.43
N ARG A 454 -30.60 8.31 0.29
CA ARG A 454 -31.04 7.85 -1.03
C ARG A 454 -30.05 6.83 -1.55
N PHE A 455 -30.53 5.76 -2.15
CA PHE A 455 -29.68 4.71 -2.71
C PHE A 455 -30.35 3.99 -3.87
N VAL A 456 -29.58 3.19 -4.59
CA VAL A 456 -30.09 2.34 -5.66
C VAL A 456 -30.12 0.89 -5.16
N TYR A 457 -31.27 0.26 -5.22
CA TYR A 457 -31.36 -1.18 -5.08
C TYR A 457 -30.80 -1.81 -6.35
N VAL A 458 -29.79 -2.64 -6.18
CA VAL A 458 -29.15 -3.40 -7.25
C VAL A 458 -29.57 -4.87 -7.12
N PRO A 459 -30.00 -5.55 -8.21
CA PRO A 459 -30.38 -6.96 -8.15
C PRO A 459 -29.23 -7.82 -7.62
N GLU A 460 -29.58 -8.79 -6.75
CA GLU A 460 -28.58 -9.63 -6.09
C GLU A 460 -27.74 -10.45 -7.09
N ALA A 461 -28.35 -10.89 -8.18
CA ALA A 461 -27.64 -11.63 -9.24
C ALA A 461 -26.51 -10.77 -9.85
N TRP A 462 -26.77 -9.47 -10.10
CA TRP A 462 -25.78 -8.54 -10.59
C TRP A 462 -24.67 -8.31 -9.55
N THR A 463 -25.06 -8.11 -8.29
CA THR A 463 -24.11 -7.90 -7.19
C THR A 463 -23.21 -9.12 -6.96
N ARG A 464 -23.75 -10.34 -7.10
CA ARG A 464 -22.95 -11.57 -7.03
C ARG A 464 -21.96 -11.67 -8.18
N GLY A 465 -22.41 -11.37 -9.41
CA GLY A 465 -21.51 -11.33 -10.58
C GLY A 465 -20.36 -10.34 -10.41
N GLU A 466 -20.64 -9.14 -9.89
CA GLU A 466 -19.61 -8.14 -9.60
C GLU A 466 -18.63 -8.61 -8.51
N ARG A 467 -19.12 -9.20 -7.42
CA ARG A 467 -18.21 -9.72 -6.36
C ARG A 467 -17.32 -10.85 -6.90
N GLU A 468 -17.87 -11.74 -7.73
CA GLU A 468 -17.06 -12.79 -8.34
C GLU A 468 -15.98 -12.21 -9.26
N LEU A 469 -16.33 -11.20 -10.05
CA LEU A 469 -15.37 -10.48 -10.89
C LEU A 469 -14.31 -9.77 -10.03
N ASP A 470 -14.71 -9.02 -9.00
CA ASP A 470 -13.81 -8.32 -8.09
C ASP A 470 -12.86 -9.30 -7.38
N ASN A 471 -13.35 -10.46 -6.93
CA ASN A 471 -12.52 -11.50 -6.32
C ASN A 471 -11.47 -12.05 -7.30
N ARG A 472 -11.85 -12.32 -8.55
CA ARG A 472 -10.91 -12.74 -9.59
C ARG A 472 -9.87 -11.66 -9.87
N LEU A 473 -10.29 -10.40 -9.94
CA LEU A 473 -9.40 -9.26 -10.15
C LEU A 473 -8.41 -9.08 -8.98
N GLN A 474 -8.85 -9.29 -7.73
CA GLN A 474 -7.98 -9.25 -6.57
C GLN A 474 -6.88 -10.32 -6.63
N VAL A 475 -7.23 -11.56 -7.01
CA VAL A 475 -6.23 -12.64 -7.17
C VAL A 475 -5.20 -12.25 -8.24
N VAL A 476 -5.64 -11.67 -9.35
CA VAL A 476 -4.74 -11.22 -10.43
C VAL A 476 -3.91 -10.02 -9.99
N ALA A 477 -4.49 -9.07 -9.23
CA ALA A 477 -3.78 -7.92 -8.67
C ALA A 477 -2.67 -8.34 -7.69
N LEU A 478 -2.88 -9.42 -6.92
CA LEU A 478 -1.85 -10.00 -6.05
C LEU A 478 -0.60 -10.44 -6.84
N ALA A 479 -0.76 -10.94 -8.06
CA ALA A 479 0.38 -11.26 -8.93
C ALA A 479 1.17 -9.98 -9.29
N GLY A 480 0.50 -8.87 -9.57
CA GLY A 480 1.12 -7.57 -9.78
C GLY A 480 1.89 -7.08 -8.55
N VAL A 481 1.28 -7.18 -7.38
CA VAL A 481 1.93 -6.84 -6.09
C VAL A 481 3.17 -7.70 -5.85
N ALA A 482 3.11 -9.00 -6.14
CA ALA A 482 4.26 -9.90 -6.01
C ALA A 482 5.43 -9.49 -6.91
N VAL A 483 5.17 -9.02 -8.14
CA VAL A 483 6.22 -8.48 -9.05
C VAL A 483 6.86 -7.22 -8.46
N PHE A 484 6.08 -6.28 -7.91
CA PHE A 484 6.62 -5.09 -7.27
C PHE A 484 7.40 -5.42 -6.00
N PHE A 485 6.93 -6.37 -5.20
CA PHE A 485 7.66 -6.85 -4.04
C PHE A 485 9.01 -7.49 -4.42
N ALA A 486 9.02 -8.33 -5.47
CA ALA A 486 10.25 -8.90 -6.01
C ALA A 486 11.20 -7.82 -6.55
N ALA A 487 10.67 -6.78 -7.20
CA ALA A 487 11.46 -5.65 -7.67
C ALA A 487 12.07 -4.85 -6.50
N ALA A 488 11.30 -4.61 -5.41
CA ALA A 488 11.78 -3.96 -4.20
C ALA A 488 12.88 -4.77 -3.50
N LEU A 489 12.70 -6.09 -3.40
CA LEU A 489 13.72 -7.00 -2.87
C LEU A 489 14.98 -7.01 -3.74
N ALA A 490 14.83 -7.02 -5.06
CA ALA A 490 15.95 -6.89 -6.00
C ALA A 490 16.67 -5.56 -5.81
N ALA A 491 15.95 -4.45 -5.61
CA ALA A 491 16.52 -3.13 -5.34
C ALA A 491 17.35 -3.14 -4.04
N LEU A 492 16.84 -3.75 -2.99
CA LEU A 492 17.56 -3.92 -1.74
C LEU A 492 18.85 -4.73 -1.94
N VAL A 493 18.75 -5.92 -2.53
CA VAL A 493 19.90 -6.82 -2.76
C VAL A 493 20.95 -6.16 -3.67
N VAL A 494 20.55 -5.61 -4.81
CA VAL A 494 21.45 -4.95 -5.77
C VAL A 494 22.05 -3.69 -5.15
N GLY A 495 21.27 -2.93 -4.36
CA GLY A 495 21.74 -1.77 -3.62
C GLY A 495 22.84 -2.10 -2.63
N ILE A 496 22.63 -3.14 -1.81
CA ILE A 496 23.59 -3.63 -0.82
C ILE A 496 24.86 -4.15 -1.50
N LEU A 497 24.72 -5.03 -2.50
CA LEU A 497 25.85 -5.57 -3.25
C LEU A 497 26.61 -4.47 -4.00
N GLY A 498 25.88 -3.49 -4.54
CA GLY A 498 26.46 -2.30 -5.17
C GLY A 498 27.26 -1.48 -4.15
N TRP A 499 26.72 -1.28 -2.96
CA TRP A 499 27.42 -0.57 -1.87
C TRP A 499 28.71 -1.27 -1.49
N VAL A 500 28.67 -2.58 -1.25
CA VAL A 500 29.85 -3.38 -0.89
C VAL A 500 30.93 -3.32 -1.96
N ARG A 501 30.51 -3.29 -3.23
CA ARG A 501 31.41 -3.26 -4.40
C ARG A 501 31.76 -1.84 -4.88
N HIS A 502 31.51 -0.82 -4.09
CA HIS A 502 31.73 0.59 -4.45
C HIS A 502 31.04 1.05 -5.75
N ARG A 503 29.91 0.43 -6.09
CA ARG A 503 29.10 0.73 -7.30
C ARG A 503 27.82 1.49 -6.96
N VAL A 504 27.88 2.38 -5.99
CA VAL A 504 26.77 3.24 -5.54
C VAL A 504 27.25 4.68 -5.44
N ASP A 505 26.50 5.60 -6.02
CA ASP A 505 26.70 7.02 -5.77
C ASP A 505 26.09 7.37 -4.41
N THR A 506 26.94 7.44 -3.39
CA THR A 506 26.51 7.67 -1.99
C THR A 506 25.87 9.04 -1.79
N ARG A 507 26.23 10.04 -2.62
CA ARG A 507 25.61 11.36 -2.57
C ARG A 507 24.19 11.33 -3.10
N ALA A 508 23.96 10.66 -4.22
CA ALA A 508 22.61 10.45 -4.75
C ALA A 508 21.74 9.69 -3.75
N LEU A 509 22.27 8.59 -3.18
CA LEU A 509 21.60 7.83 -2.14
C LEU A 509 21.19 8.71 -0.96
N ALA A 510 22.13 9.47 -0.36
CA ALA A 510 21.87 10.26 0.81
C ALA A 510 20.87 11.40 0.55
N ILE A 511 20.98 12.08 -0.61
CA ILE A 511 20.05 13.17 -0.96
C ILE A 511 18.65 12.62 -1.16
N VAL A 512 18.49 11.56 -1.96
CA VAL A 512 17.16 11.01 -2.26
C VAL A 512 16.54 10.37 -1.04
N PHE A 513 17.33 9.66 -0.22
CA PHE A 513 16.86 9.15 1.07
C PHE A 513 16.32 10.27 1.96
N ALA A 514 17.13 11.32 2.22
CA ALA A 514 16.73 12.40 3.10
C ALA A 514 15.49 13.16 2.58
N VAL A 515 15.48 13.50 1.29
CA VAL A 515 14.34 14.17 0.66
C VAL A 515 13.09 13.30 0.75
N THR A 516 13.17 12.04 0.33
CA THR A 516 12.00 11.14 0.34
C THR A 516 11.49 10.89 1.75
N PHE A 517 12.38 10.75 2.74
CA PHE A 517 12.00 10.56 4.14
C PHE A 517 11.24 11.77 4.69
N ILE A 518 11.79 12.98 4.50
CA ILE A 518 11.12 14.21 4.95
C ILE A 518 9.78 14.39 4.24
N LEU A 519 9.74 14.17 2.91
CA LEU A 519 8.50 14.27 2.15
C LEU A 519 7.44 13.27 2.64
N ALA A 520 7.83 12.03 2.94
CA ALA A 520 6.90 11.03 3.44
C ALA A 520 6.29 11.45 4.78
N LEU A 521 7.10 11.98 5.70
CA LEU A 521 6.61 12.50 6.98
C LEU A 521 5.66 13.70 6.79
N LEU A 522 6.03 14.65 5.93
CA LEU A 522 5.20 15.81 5.62
C LEU A 522 3.90 15.38 4.91
N SER A 523 3.96 14.36 4.06
CA SER A 523 2.77 13.81 3.38
C SER A 523 1.80 13.16 4.38
N VAL A 524 2.31 12.43 5.39
CA VAL A 524 1.48 11.88 6.47
C VAL A 524 0.82 13.00 7.27
N ALA A 525 1.57 14.05 7.61
CA ALA A 525 1.03 15.22 8.31
C ALA A 525 -0.04 15.95 7.46
N ASN A 526 0.17 16.05 6.14
CA ASN A 526 -0.77 16.68 5.23
C ASN A 526 -2.02 15.82 4.97
N ALA A 527 -1.91 14.49 5.07
CA ALA A 527 -3.04 13.55 4.98
C ALA A 527 -3.84 13.44 6.29
N TRP A 528 -3.44 14.16 7.34
CA TRP A 528 -4.04 14.09 8.68
C TRP A 528 -5.57 14.15 8.71
N PRO A 529 -6.27 15.03 7.95
CA PRO A 529 -7.73 15.06 7.99
C PRO A 529 -8.40 13.73 7.61
N GLY A 530 -7.86 13.04 6.61
CA GLY A 530 -8.33 11.71 6.22
C GLY A 530 -8.01 10.63 7.25
N ILE A 531 -6.86 10.73 7.92
CA ILE A 531 -6.46 9.83 9.01
C ILE A 531 -7.37 10.03 10.21
N ALA A 532 -7.61 11.27 10.61
CA ALA A 532 -8.42 11.64 11.76
C ALA A 532 -9.90 11.21 11.59
N MET A 533 -10.40 11.25 10.36
CA MET A 533 -11.75 10.80 10.02
C MET A 533 -11.99 9.30 10.33
N GLN A 534 -10.91 8.49 10.35
CA GLN A 534 -10.97 7.05 10.58
C GLN A 534 -10.71 6.64 12.04
N LEU A 535 -10.47 7.61 12.94
CA LEU A 535 -10.22 7.30 14.35
C LEU A 535 -11.51 6.73 14.99
N SER A 536 -11.36 5.59 15.66
CA SER A 536 -12.46 4.94 16.39
C SER A 536 -12.69 5.62 17.72
N THR A 537 -13.95 5.90 18.05
CA THR A 537 -14.33 6.43 19.38
C THR A 537 -14.36 5.34 20.45
N THR A 538 -14.40 4.06 20.07
CA THR A 538 -14.41 2.93 21.00
C THR A 538 -13.03 2.58 21.53
N GLU A 539 -11.96 2.95 20.81
CA GLU A 539 -10.58 2.68 21.19
C GLU A 539 -9.92 3.91 21.84
N PRO A 540 -8.93 3.72 22.74
CA PRO A 540 -8.18 4.83 23.32
C PRO A 540 -7.48 5.67 22.25
N LEU A 541 -7.72 6.97 22.22
CA LEU A 541 -7.16 7.88 21.22
C LEU A 541 -5.63 7.86 21.19
N ALA A 542 -4.99 7.84 22.37
CA ALA A 542 -3.52 7.81 22.48
C ALA A 542 -2.91 6.58 21.80
N SER A 543 -3.54 5.42 21.92
CA SER A 543 -3.09 4.18 21.26
C SER A 543 -3.14 4.32 19.75
N GLN A 544 -4.27 4.77 19.22
CA GLN A 544 -4.46 4.96 17.78
C GLN A 544 -3.45 5.96 17.21
N LEU A 545 -3.24 7.10 17.89
CA LEU A 545 -2.28 8.11 17.46
C LEU A 545 -0.85 7.57 17.45
N THR A 546 -0.45 6.86 18.51
CA THR A 546 0.87 6.23 18.61
C THR A 546 1.10 5.27 17.44
N MET A 547 0.12 4.41 17.15
CA MET A 547 0.19 3.45 16.04
C MET A 547 0.30 4.14 14.67
N LYS A 548 -0.51 5.17 14.42
CA LYS A 548 -0.47 5.93 13.16
C LYS A 548 0.87 6.65 12.98
N ILE A 549 1.41 7.24 14.05
CA ILE A 549 2.71 7.94 14.01
C ILE A 549 3.84 6.95 13.78
N LEU A 550 3.94 5.87 14.56
CA LEU A 550 5.00 4.88 14.43
C LEU A 550 4.93 4.16 13.08
N GLY A 551 3.74 3.77 12.64
CA GLY A 551 3.52 3.18 11.32
C GLY A 551 3.90 4.13 10.17
N GLY A 552 3.57 5.41 10.31
CA GLY A 552 3.95 6.46 9.36
C GLY A 552 5.47 6.64 9.26
N ILE A 553 6.17 6.69 10.39
CA ILE A 553 7.64 6.80 10.45
C ILE A 553 8.29 5.55 9.85
N ALA A 554 7.83 4.35 10.21
CA ALA A 554 8.35 3.10 9.67
C ALA A 554 8.19 3.00 8.15
N SER A 555 7.00 3.33 7.65
CA SER A 555 6.72 3.37 6.19
C SER A 555 7.59 4.39 5.47
N ALA A 556 7.75 5.59 6.04
CA ALA A 556 8.62 6.63 5.51
C ALA A 556 10.08 6.17 5.43
N LEU A 557 10.57 5.50 6.47
CA LEU A 557 11.95 4.99 6.53
C LEU A 557 12.19 3.92 5.46
N VAL A 558 11.30 2.94 5.33
CA VAL A 558 11.42 1.86 4.33
C VAL A 558 11.34 2.42 2.91
N GLY A 559 10.38 3.29 2.63
CA GLY A 559 10.22 3.91 1.31
C GLY A 559 11.42 4.77 0.93
N ALA A 560 11.94 5.57 1.87
CA ALA A 560 13.11 6.41 1.67
C ALA A 560 14.39 5.58 1.44
N LEU A 561 14.56 4.48 2.17
CA LEU A 561 15.70 3.57 1.99
C LEU A 561 15.69 2.96 0.58
N LEU A 562 14.55 2.45 0.14
CA LEU A 562 14.40 1.88 -1.20
C LEU A 562 14.65 2.94 -2.28
N ALA A 563 14.06 4.12 -2.16
CA ALA A 563 14.26 5.21 -3.10
C ALA A 563 15.75 5.66 -3.15
N GLY A 564 16.38 5.79 -1.99
CA GLY A 564 17.80 6.13 -1.87
C GLY A 564 18.72 5.08 -2.50
N LEU A 565 18.47 3.79 -2.27
CA LEU A 565 19.22 2.69 -2.90
C LEU A 565 19.05 2.69 -4.43
N CYS A 566 17.82 2.84 -4.91
CA CYS A 566 17.53 2.97 -6.33
C CYS A 566 18.28 4.16 -6.95
N ALA A 567 18.25 5.32 -6.29
CA ALA A 567 18.95 6.52 -6.73
C ALA A 567 20.47 6.32 -6.75
N GLY A 568 21.04 5.76 -5.68
CA GLY A 568 22.49 5.54 -5.58
C GLY A 568 23.02 4.60 -6.67
N VAL A 569 22.34 3.49 -6.91
CA VAL A 569 22.71 2.51 -7.95
C VAL A 569 22.44 3.07 -9.35
N GLY A 570 21.26 3.65 -9.56
CA GLY A 570 20.87 4.21 -10.86
C GLY A 570 21.74 5.39 -11.28
N ALA A 571 22.04 6.32 -10.35
CA ALA A 571 22.93 7.44 -10.60
C ALA A 571 24.38 6.98 -10.90
N PHE A 572 24.89 5.98 -10.16
CA PHE A 572 26.18 5.40 -10.46
C PHE A 572 26.22 4.87 -11.91
N GLY A 573 25.21 4.08 -12.30
CA GLY A 573 25.11 3.56 -13.66
C GLY A 573 25.02 4.66 -14.73
N ALA A 574 24.18 5.66 -14.51
CA ALA A 574 23.98 6.76 -15.45
C ALA A 574 25.22 7.65 -15.61
N ARG A 575 25.95 7.92 -14.49
CA ARG A 575 27.16 8.76 -14.51
C ARG A 575 28.39 8.05 -15.08
N THR A 576 28.46 6.74 -14.94
CA THR A 576 29.56 5.94 -15.49
C THR A 576 29.35 5.53 -16.95
N SER A 577 28.11 5.64 -17.46
CA SER A 577 27.80 5.32 -18.86
C SER A 577 28.07 6.52 -19.78
N PRO A 578 28.79 6.35 -20.89
CA PRO A 578 28.97 7.41 -21.89
C PRO A 578 27.64 7.65 -22.63
N SER A 579 27.41 8.87 -23.12
CA SER A 579 26.34 9.11 -24.08
C SER A 579 26.75 8.58 -25.46
N LEU A 580 25.92 7.71 -26.00
CA LEU A 580 26.11 7.12 -27.32
C LEU A 580 25.16 7.71 -28.37
N LEU A 581 24.44 8.78 -28.02
CA LEU A 581 23.59 9.53 -28.92
C LEU A 581 24.45 10.36 -29.88
N ARG A 582 23.99 10.52 -31.12
CA ARG A 582 24.63 11.33 -32.15
C ARG A 582 24.17 12.79 -32.17
N ILE A 583 23.17 13.12 -31.36
CA ILE A 583 22.58 14.44 -31.25
C ILE A 583 23.09 15.20 -30.03
N GLY A 584 23.03 16.51 -30.10
CA GLY A 584 23.43 17.37 -28.99
C GLY A 584 22.55 17.20 -27.74
N ARG A 585 22.98 17.82 -26.64
CA ARG A 585 22.31 17.67 -25.31
C ARG A 585 20.87 18.09 -25.32
N TRP A 586 20.53 19.22 -25.91
CA TRP A 586 19.17 19.75 -25.95
C TRP A 586 18.27 18.93 -26.88
N PRO A 587 18.65 18.59 -28.11
CA PRO A 587 17.88 17.66 -28.93
C PRO A 587 17.63 16.31 -28.25
N ALA A 588 18.58 15.81 -27.46
CA ALA A 588 18.40 14.56 -26.70
C ALA A 588 17.30 14.69 -25.62
N VAL A 589 17.27 15.81 -24.89
CA VAL A 589 16.19 16.09 -23.92
C VAL A 589 14.84 16.24 -24.65
N VAL A 590 14.79 16.94 -25.78
CA VAL A 590 13.59 17.03 -26.59
C VAL A 590 13.10 15.66 -27.06
N ALA A 591 14.02 14.78 -27.46
CA ALA A 591 13.70 13.40 -27.84
C ALA A 591 13.10 12.60 -26.65
N ALA A 592 13.60 12.80 -25.44
CA ALA A 592 13.07 12.14 -24.25
C ALA A 592 11.67 12.64 -23.88
N VAL A 593 11.45 13.96 -23.95
CA VAL A 593 10.12 14.59 -23.78
C VAL A 593 9.15 14.09 -24.84
N ALA A 594 9.58 14.03 -26.08
CA ALA A 594 8.77 13.53 -27.21
C ALA A 594 8.38 12.06 -27.04
N ALA A 595 9.32 11.22 -26.56
CA ALA A 595 9.03 9.82 -26.26
C ALA A 595 7.99 9.67 -25.12
N GLY A 596 8.10 10.48 -24.07
CA GLY A 596 7.11 10.53 -22.99
C GLY A 596 5.73 10.97 -23.47
N ALA A 597 5.69 12.03 -24.30
CA ALA A 597 4.43 12.52 -24.90
C ALA A 597 3.79 11.46 -25.82
N PHE A 598 4.59 10.73 -26.58
CA PHE A 598 4.09 9.62 -27.40
C PHE A 598 3.47 8.51 -26.58
N VAL A 599 4.11 8.12 -25.46
CA VAL A 599 3.57 7.09 -24.54
C VAL A 599 2.23 7.53 -23.98
N VAL A 600 2.11 8.77 -23.49
CA VAL A 600 0.86 9.28 -22.91
C VAL A 600 -0.24 9.43 -23.96
N GLY A 601 0.10 9.91 -25.15
CA GLY A 601 -0.86 10.02 -26.26
C GLY A 601 -1.38 8.65 -26.71
N LEU A 602 -0.51 7.65 -26.78
CA LEU A 602 -0.91 6.28 -27.08
C LEU A 602 -1.83 5.70 -26.00
N GLN A 603 -1.49 5.90 -24.73
CA GLN A 603 -2.34 5.47 -23.61
C GLN A 603 -3.73 6.14 -23.67
N ALA A 604 -3.79 7.43 -23.97
CA ALA A 604 -5.05 8.14 -24.14
C ALA A 604 -5.90 7.56 -25.29
N THR A 605 -5.26 7.28 -26.43
CA THR A 605 -5.92 6.64 -27.58
C THR A 605 -6.47 5.25 -27.22
N LEU A 606 -5.66 4.42 -26.58
CA LEU A 606 -6.08 3.07 -26.18
C LEU A 606 -7.23 3.12 -25.16
N SER A 607 -7.18 4.07 -24.23
CA SER A 607 -8.25 4.26 -23.25
C SER A 607 -9.55 4.73 -23.91
N ALA A 608 -9.48 5.55 -24.95
CA ALA A 608 -10.65 6.01 -25.70
C ALA A 608 -11.29 4.93 -26.58
N LEU A 609 -10.51 3.92 -26.98
CA LEU A 609 -11.03 2.77 -27.74
C LEU A 609 -11.71 1.73 -26.84
N ALA A 610 -11.46 1.75 -25.54
CA ALA A 610 -12.11 0.88 -24.59
C ALA A 610 -13.49 1.41 -24.19
N THR A 611 -14.51 0.53 -24.13
CA THR A 611 -15.81 0.89 -23.56
C THR A 611 -15.66 1.14 -22.05
N PRO A 612 -16.07 2.33 -21.55
CA PRO A 612 -15.98 2.61 -20.12
C PRO A 612 -16.94 1.73 -19.32
N GLU A 613 -16.44 0.90 -18.44
CA GLU A 613 -17.26 0.04 -17.57
C GLU A 613 -17.77 0.77 -16.31
N ALA A 614 -17.26 1.95 -16.05
CA ALA A 614 -17.64 2.79 -14.92
C ALA A 614 -17.49 4.26 -15.31
N PRO A 615 -18.22 5.17 -14.63
CA PRO A 615 -18.10 6.60 -14.87
C PRO A 615 -16.72 7.13 -14.44
N THR A 616 -16.26 8.15 -15.16
CA THR A 616 -15.03 8.87 -14.78
C THR A 616 -15.34 9.88 -13.66
N TRP A 617 -14.65 9.71 -12.52
CA TRP A 617 -14.82 10.58 -11.37
C TRP A 617 -13.69 11.58 -11.21
N PRO A 618 -14.01 12.81 -10.74
CA PRO A 618 -12.97 13.78 -10.40
C PRO A 618 -12.20 13.28 -9.17
N GLY A 619 -10.89 13.19 -9.27
CA GLY A 619 -10.06 12.99 -8.10
C GLY A 619 -10.09 14.22 -7.20
N ALA A 620 -9.95 14.04 -5.89
CA ALA A 620 -9.84 15.13 -4.93
C ALA A 620 -8.50 15.08 -4.15
N PRO A 621 -7.34 14.83 -4.81
CA PRO A 621 -6.11 14.47 -4.12
C PRO A 621 -5.58 15.59 -3.21
N TRP A 622 -5.85 16.84 -3.53
CA TRP A 622 -5.32 17.99 -2.78
C TRP A 622 -6.35 18.64 -1.87
N ILE A 623 -7.61 18.78 -2.29
CA ILE A 623 -8.67 19.49 -1.55
C ILE A 623 -8.98 18.82 -0.20
N SER A 624 -8.84 17.49 -0.11
CA SER A 624 -9.03 16.73 1.15
C SER A 624 -7.87 16.81 2.12
N GLN A 625 -6.71 17.35 1.71
CA GLN A 625 -5.51 17.46 2.54
C GLN A 625 -5.56 18.65 3.50
N ALA A 626 -4.72 18.65 4.55
CA ALA A 626 -4.63 19.76 5.49
C ALA A 626 -4.17 21.05 4.81
N TRP A 627 -3.17 20.94 3.93
CA TRP A 627 -2.58 22.03 3.16
C TRP A 627 -2.57 21.67 1.67
N PRO A 628 -3.61 22.01 0.91
CA PRO A 628 -3.76 21.58 -0.49
C PRO A 628 -2.58 21.96 -1.39
N LEU A 629 -2.08 23.20 -1.30
CA LEU A 629 -0.95 23.67 -2.13
C LEU A 629 0.37 22.99 -1.73
N ALA A 630 0.59 22.74 -0.42
CA ALA A 630 1.73 21.95 0.02
C ALA A 630 1.67 20.53 -0.54
N GLY A 631 0.48 19.93 -0.63
CA GLY A 631 0.27 18.63 -1.27
C GLY A 631 0.74 18.58 -2.71
N ALA A 632 0.49 19.62 -3.48
CA ALA A 632 0.98 19.74 -4.85
C ALA A 632 2.52 19.82 -4.92
N VAL A 633 3.15 20.61 -4.02
CA VAL A 633 4.63 20.65 -3.90
C VAL A 633 5.20 19.29 -3.52
N LEU A 634 4.61 18.64 -2.51
CA LEU A 634 5.06 17.32 -2.04
C LEU A 634 4.97 16.27 -3.15
N SER A 635 3.89 16.30 -3.95
CA SER A 635 3.71 15.44 -5.13
C SER A 635 4.82 15.66 -6.15
N GLY A 636 5.06 16.91 -6.55
CA GLY A 636 6.10 17.26 -7.53
C GLY A 636 7.52 16.89 -7.07
N VAL A 637 7.85 17.08 -5.79
CA VAL A 637 9.16 16.65 -5.25
C VAL A 637 9.25 15.12 -5.16
N GLY A 638 8.13 14.43 -4.87
CA GLY A 638 8.03 12.97 -4.83
C GLY A 638 8.43 12.30 -6.16
N PHE A 639 8.37 13.00 -7.27
CA PHE A 639 8.85 12.57 -8.58
C PHE A 639 10.29 12.04 -8.55
N ILE A 640 11.16 12.53 -7.64
CA ILE A 640 12.55 12.07 -7.52
C ILE A 640 12.63 10.57 -7.23
N GLY A 641 11.70 10.02 -6.45
CA GLY A 641 11.63 8.58 -6.15
C GLY A 641 11.31 7.75 -7.40
N LEU A 642 10.33 8.20 -8.20
CA LEU A 642 9.95 7.53 -9.45
C LEU A 642 11.12 7.52 -10.45
N ALA A 643 11.71 8.68 -10.72
CA ALA A 643 12.86 8.78 -11.64
C ALA A 643 14.06 7.94 -11.16
N SER A 644 14.24 7.80 -9.85
CA SER A 644 15.28 6.94 -9.27
C SER A 644 14.99 5.47 -9.48
N ALA A 645 13.73 5.02 -9.33
CA ALA A 645 13.32 3.65 -9.59
C ALA A 645 13.49 3.28 -11.07
N GLU A 646 13.12 4.17 -11.99
CA GLU A 646 13.34 3.94 -13.43
C GLU A 646 14.83 3.85 -13.79
N LEU A 647 15.67 4.73 -13.24
CA LEU A 647 17.13 4.67 -13.42
C LEU A 647 17.70 3.35 -12.90
N PHE A 648 17.19 2.86 -11.76
CA PHE A 648 17.56 1.58 -11.20
C PHE A 648 17.21 0.43 -12.16
N VAL A 649 15.99 0.43 -12.72
CA VAL A 649 15.57 -0.58 -13.72
C VAL A 649 16.50 -0.57 -14.93
N VAL A 650 16.81 0.61 -15.48
CA VAL A 650 17.75 0.73 -16.61
C VAL A 650 19.12 0.17 -16.24
N TYR A 651 19.63 0.43 -15.03
CA TYR A 651 20.89 -0.12 -14.56
C TYR A 651 20.87 -1.65 -14.46
N VAL A 652 19.84 -2.22 -13.82
CA VAL A 652 19.71 -3.67 -13.64
C VAL A 652 19.62 -4.37 -14.99
N VAL A 653 18.79 -3.85 -15.88
CA VAL A 653 18.66 -4.38 -17.25
C VAL A 653 19.97 -4.32 -18.00
N SER A 654 20.69 -3.20 -17.91
CA SER A 654 22.04 -3.07 -18.50
C SER A 654 22.99 -4.14 -17.97
N ARG A 655 22.98 -4.42 -16.67
CA ARG A 655 23.85 -5.45 -16.06
C ARG A 655 23.48 -6.86 -16.52
N LEU A 656 22.20 -7.20 -16.55
CA LEU A 656 21.71 -8.52 -16.96
C LEU A 656 21.91 -8.79 -18.46
N THR A 657 21.91 -7.74 -19.27
CA THR A 657 22.09 -7.81 -20.72
C THR A 657 23.54 -7.52 -21.17
N ARG A 658 24.48 -7.48 -20.23
CA ARG A 658 25.91 -7.13 -20.47
C ARG A 658 26.06 -5.83 -21.29
N GLY A 659 25.45 -4.76 -20.80
CA GLY A 659 25.48 -3.46 -21.47
C GLY A 659 24.61 -3.41 -22.73
N PHE A 660 23.48 -4.09 -22.76
CA PHE A 660 22.55 -4.21 -23.89
C PHE A 660 23.15 -4.85 -25.14
N THR A 661 24.18 -5.68 -24.98
CA THR A 661 24.83 -6.40 -26.11
C THR A 661 24.34 -7.84 -26.24
N GLN A 662 23.83 -8.44 -25.13
CA GLN A 662 23.39 -9.83 -25.09
C GLN A 662 22.05 -9.96 -24.38
N ARG A 663 21.32 -11.03 -24.66
CA ARG A 663 20.06 -11.38 -23.96
C ARG A 663 19.05 -10.22 -23.91
N LEU A 664 18.92 -9.46 -25.02
CA LEU A 664 17.97 -8.32 -25.08
C LEU A 664 16.51 -8.71 -24.75
N TRP A 665 16.16 -9.97 -24.93
CA TRP A 665 14.86 -10.49 -24.52
C TRP A 665 14.60 -10.31 -23.02
N LEU A 666 15.64 -10.34 -22.16
CA LEU A 666 15.49 -10.07 -20.73
C LEU A 666 15.08 -8.61 -20.47
N ALA A 667 15.59 -7.66 -21.27
CA ALA A 667 15.17 -6.27 -21.16
C ALA A 667 13.68 -6.12 -21.43
N VAL A 668 13.21 -6.73 -22.51
CA VAL A 668 11.80 -6.73 -22.89
C VAL A 668 10.94 -7.46 -21.84
N ALA A 669 11.38 -8.63 -21.38
CA ALA A 669 10.66 -9.41 -20.39
C ALA A 669 10.48 -8.67 -19.05
N ILE A 670 11.52 -7.99 -18.54
CA ILE A 670 11.45 -7.23 -17.29
C ILE A 670 10.51 -6.04 -17.44
N VAL A 671 10.63 -5.28 -18.53
CA VAL A 671 9.75 -4.12 -18.76
C VAL A 671 8.31 -4.57 -18.94
N LEU A 672 8.05 -5.61 -19.72
CA LEU A 672 6.70 -6.20 -19.85
C LEU A 672 6.15 -6.64 -18.50
N ALA A 673 6.93 -7.34 -17.67
CA ALA A 673 6.49 -7.77 -16.35
C ALA A 673 6.10 -6.59 -15.45
N LEU A 674 6.88 -5.50 -15.46
CA LEU A 674 6.58 -4.30 -14.68
C LEU A 674 5.33 -3.57 -15.19
N GLU A 675 5.15 -3.44 -16.51
CA GLU A 675 3.97 -2.79 -17.10
C GLU A 675 2.70 -3.63 -16.92
N PHE A 676 2.79 -4.96 -17.04
CA PHE A 676 1.69 -5.84 -16.67
C PHE A 676 1.35 -5.73 -15.20
N ALA A 677 2.35 -5.73 -14.32
CA ALA A 677 2.13 -5.55 -12.89
C ALA A 677 1.46 -4.21 -12.58
N ALA A 678 1.88 -3.12 -13.24
CA ALA A 678 1.27 -1.80 -13.09
C ALA A 678 -0.19 -1.77 -13.61
N ALA A 679 -0.46 -2.39 -14.76
CA ALA A 679 -1.81 -2.49 -15.32
C ALA A 679 -2.76 -3.30 -14.42
N LEU A 680 -2.28 -4.39 -13.84
CA LEU A 680 -3.03 -5.23 -12.91
C LEU A 680 -3.27 -4.54 -11.55
N ALA A 681 -2.27 -3.84 -11.03
CA ALA A 681 -2.38 -3.11 -9.76
C ALA A 681 -3.39 -1.94 -9.83
N GLN A 682 -3.70 -1.43 -11.02
CA GLN A 682 -4.71 -0.38 -11.21
C GLN A 682 -6.16 -0.87 -11.06
N GLY A 683 -6.39 -2.16 -10.81
CA GLY A 683 -7.72 -2.73 -10.52
C GLY A 683 -8.74 -2.53 -11.64
N ARG A 684 -8.32 -2.57 -12.91
CA ARG A 684 -9.24 -2.42 -14.05
C ARG A 684 -10.23 -3.57 -14.08
N ALA A 685 -11.50 -3.24 -14.28
CA ALA A 685 -12.60 -4.19 -14.24
C ALA A 685 -12.55 -5.31 -15.31
N ASN A 686 -11.61 -5.21 -16.26
CA ASN A 686 -11.44 -6.18 -17.35
C ASN A 686 -10.00 -6.67 -17.43
N VAL A 687 -9.75 -7.91 -16.96
CA VAL A 687 -8.41 -8.53 -17.01
C VAL A 687 -7.84 -8.59 -18.43
N PRO A 688 -8.58 -9.07 -19.46
CA PRO A 688 -8.08 -9.07 -20.83
C PRO A 688 -7.66 -7.68 -21.31
N GLY A 689 -8.48 -6.65 -21.04
CA GLY A 689 -8.15 -5.26 -21.39
C GLY A 689 -6.92 -4.73 -20.65
N ALA A 690 -6.75 -5.05 -19.37
CA ALA A 690 -5.56 -4.73 -18.60
C ALA A 690 -4.30 -5.42 -19.15
N LEU A 691 -4.41 -6.70 -19.54
CA LEU A 691 -3.31 -7.44 -20.15
C LEU A 691 -2.95 -6.87 -21.53
N VAL A 692 -3.93 -6.55 -22.36
CA VAL A 692 -3.68 -5.94 -23.67
C VAL A 692 -3.03 -4.55 -23.49
N SER A 693 -3.58 -3.70 -22.63
CA SER A 693 -3.03 -2.36 -22.38
C SER A 693 -1.64 -2.41 -21.75
N GLY A 694 -1.40 -3.31 -20.77
CA GLY A 694 -0.10 -3.55 -20.17
C GLY A 694 0.91 -4.12 -21.17
N GLY A 695 0.46 -5.03 -22.05
CA GLY A 695 1.28 -5.56 -23.14
C GLY A 695 1.71 -4.49 -24.13
N ILE A 696 0.79 -3.65 -24.60
CA ILE A 696 1.11 -2.54 -25.49
C ILE A 696 2.02 -1.51 -24.78
N ALA A 697 1.71 -1.12 -23.56
CA ALA A 697 2.55 -0.23 -22.77
C ALA A 697 3.97 -0.80 -22.60
N GLY A 698 4.09 -2.10 -22.29
CA GLY A 698 5.36 -2.78 -22.13
C GLY A 698 6.19 -2.87 -23.42
N VAL A 699 5.53 -3.10 -24.55
CA VAL A 699 6.21 -3.06 -25.88
C VAL A 699 6.74 -1.67 -26.17
N VAL A 700 5.93 -0.63 -25.95
CA VAL A 700 6.34 0.77 -26.19
C VAL A 700 7.43 1.20 -25.21
N ALA A 701 7.29 0.91 -23.92
CA ALA A 701 8.32 1.19 -22.92
C ALA A 701 9.64 0.45 -23.24
N SER A 702 9.56 -0.80 -23.69
CA SER A 702 10.73 -1.55 -24.20
C SER A 702 11.35 -0.88 -25.41
N GLY A 703 10.53 -0.37 -26.33
CA GLY A 703 10.98 0.42 -27.47
C GLY A 703 11.74 1.68 -27.03
N VAL A 704 11.19 2.46 -26.11
CA VAL A 704 11.83 3.67 -25.56
C VAL A 704 13.14 3.30 -24.85
N LEU A 705 13.15 2.23 -24.05
CA LEU A 705 14.36 1.75 -23.39
C LEU A 705 15.43 1.37 -24.41
N LEU A 706 15.10 0.55 -25.41
CA LEU A 706 16.06 0.00 -26.35
C LEU A 706 16.48 0.98 -27.47
N LEU A 707 15.65 1.97 -27.78
CA LEU A 707 15.92 2.91 -28.88
C LEU A 707 16.44 4.27 -28.38
N LEU A 708 16.22 4.61 -27.10
CA LEU A 708 16.63 5.91 -26.53
C LEU A 708 17.42 5.76 -25.23
N LEU A 709 16.80 5.23 -24.17
CA LEU A 709 17.35 5.33 -22.81
C LEU A 709 18.63 4.50 -22.60
N ARG A 710 18.79 3.37 -23.30
CA ARG A 710 20.03 2.59 -23.24
C ARG A 710 21.26 3.36 -23.75
N TYR A 711 21.06 4.35 -24.62
CA TYR A 711 22.13 5.16 -25.19
C TYR A 711 22.50 6.36 -24.31
N ASP A 712 21.57 6.85 -23.49
CA ASP A 712 21.85 7.88 -22.48
C ASP A 712 20.85 7.78 -21.32
N PRO A 713 21.14 7.01 -20.27
CA PRO A 713 20.25 6.85 -19.10
C PRO A 713 19.92 8.16 -18.38
N ARG A 714 20.75 9.21 -18.57
CA ARG A 714 20.53 10.54 -17.97
C ARG A 714 19.29 11.26 -18.51
N LEU A 715 18.63 10.69 -19.52
CA LEU A 715 17.37 11.18 -20.09
C LEU A 715 16.13 10.69 -19.34
N VAL A 716 16.27 9.68 -18.47
CA VAL A 716 15.15 9.11 -17.69
C VAL A 716 14.37 10.18 -16.95
N PRO A 717 14.96 11.16 -16.21
CA PRO A 717 14.18 12.16 -15.53
C PRO A 717 13.32 13.04 -16.47
N ALA A 718 13.80 13.36 -17.66
CA ALA A 718 13.03 14.14 -18.62
C ALA A 718 11.87 13.34 -19.23
N PHE A 719 12.11 12.07 -19.55
CA PHE A 719 11.09 11.14 -20.03
C PHE A 719 9.96 10.95 -18.99
N ALA A 720 10.32 10.57 -17.78
CA ALA A 720 9.37 10.33 -16.69
C ALA A 720 8.58 11.59 -16.30
N ALA A 721 9.24 12.77 -16.25
CA ALA A 721 8.55 14.02 -15.95
C ALA A 721 7.47 14.35 -16.96
N THR A 722 7.66 14.06 -18.24
CA THR A 722 6.66 14.29 -19.28
C THR A 722 5.41 13.42 -19.01
N ILE A 723 5.60 12.15 -18.66
CA ILE A 723 4.51 11.22 -18.35
C ILE A 723 3.73 11.73 -17.12
N VAL A 724 4.44 12.11 -16.07
CA VAL A 724 3.83 12.58 -14.81
C VAL A 724 3.05 13.88 -15.03
N VAL A 725 3.63 14.87 -15.71
CA VAL A 725 2.99 16.17 -15.95
C VAL A 725 1.78 16.03 -16.86
N MET A 726 1.87 15.30 -17.98
CA MET A 726 0.73 15.11 -18.88
C MET A 726 -0.38 14.26 -18.23
N GLY A 727 -0.02 13.20 -17.48
CA GLY A 727 -0.99 12.41 -16.72
C GLY A 727 -1.65 13.20 -15.59
N GLY A 728 -0.89 14.05 -14.90
CA GLY A 728 -1.37 14.98 -13.88
C GLY A 728 -2.35 16.00 -14.43
N ALA A 729 -2.10 16.51 -15.65
CA ALA A 729 -2.98 17.47 -16.32
C ALA A 729 -4.41 16.91 -16.56
N ILE A 730 -4.53 15.63 -16.90
CA ILE A 730 -5.84 14.96 -17.04
C ILE A 730 -6.59 15.00 -15.71
N LYS A 731 -5.94 14.54 -14.63
CA LYS A 731 -6.54 14.49 -13.29
C LYS A 731 -6.96 15.88 -12.78
N ALA A 732 -6.13 16.89 -13.03
CA ALA A 732 -6.42 18.23 -12.60
C ALA A 732 -7.53 18.89 -13.40
N ALA A 733 -7.65 18.60 -14.69
CA ALA A 733 -8.77 19.04 -15.52
C ALA A 733 -10.09 18.43 -15.00
N GLN A 734 -10.10 17.13 -14.70
CA GLN A 734 -11.25 16.44 -14.12
C GLN A 734 -11.65 17.02 -12.74
N ALA A 735 -10.67 17.39 -11.92
CA ALA A 735 -10.89 17.95 -10.59
C ALA A 735 -11.08 19.48 -10.57
N ALA A 736 -11.01 20.16 -11.71
CA ALA A 736 -10.99 21.63 -11.83
C ALA A 736 -9.89 22.32 -10.96
N ALA A 737 -8.75 21.63 -10.76
CA ALA A 737 -7.68 22.02 -9.83
C ALA A 737 -6.44 22.57 -10.58
N LEU A 738 -6.59 23.63 -11.36
CA LEU A 738 -5.53 24.17 -12.24
C LEU A 738 -4.32 24.72 -11.48
N LEU A 739 -4.52 25.43 -10.35
CA LEU A 739 -3.42 26.02 -9.60
C LEU A 739 -2.54 24.93 -8.92
N PRO A 740 -3.07 23.95 -8.18
CA PRO A 740 -2.28 22.83 -7.69
C PRO A 740 -1.54 22.07 -8.80
N LEU A 741 -2.18 21.86 -9.95
CA LEU A 741 -1.51 21.26 -11.11
C LEU A 741 -0.30 22.06 -11.57
N ALA A 742 -0.46 23.36 -11.73
CA ALA A 742 0.63 24.22 -12.20
C ALA A 742 1.83 24.14 -11.25
N ILE A 743 1.57 24.14 -9.93
CA ILE A 743 2.61 23.97 -8.90
C ILE A 743 3.28 22.62 -9.01
N ASP A 744 2.51 21.53 -9.06
CA ASP A 744 3.04 20.16 -9.19
C ASP A 744 3.90 20.01 -10.45
N ALA A 745 3.42 20.49 -11.60
CA ALA A 745 4.14 20.45 -12.87
C ALA A 745 5.44 21.26 -12.83
N ILE A 746 5.41 22.48 -12.29
CA ILE A 746 6.61 23.34 -12.18
C ILE A 746 7.65 22.66 -11.28
N VAL A 747 7.25 22.12 -10.13
CA VAL A 747 8.14 21.43 -9.20
C VAL A 747 8.69 20.16 -9.84
N THR A 748 7.86 19.35 -10.48
CA THR A 748 8.29 18.13 -11.19
C THR A 748 9.32 18.46 -12.27
N ILE A 749 9.08 19.47 -13.09
CA ILE A 749 10.02 19.91 -14.13
C ILE A 749 11.32 20.42 -13.51
N ALA A 750 11.23 21.25 -12.46
CA ALA A 750 12.43 21.75 -11.76
C ALA A 750 13.30 20.61 -11.21
N ILE A 751 12.68 19.62 -10.57
CA ILE A 751 13.36 18.41 -10.08
C ILE A 751 13.95 17.60 -11.24
N ALA A 752 13.22 17.41 -12.33
CA ALA A 752 13.75 16.68 -13.50
C ALA A 752 14.97 17.36 -14.11
N VAL A 753 14.95 18.70 -14.25
CA VAL A 753 16.08 19.50 -14.71
C VAL A 753 17.25 19.39 -13.76
N TRP A 754 17.00 19.55 -12.45
CA TRP A 754 18.03 19.40 -11.42
C TRP A 754 18.66 18.00 -11.46
N TYR A 755 17.82 16.95 -11.50
CA TYR A 755 18.30 15.56 -11.49
C TYR A 755 19.09 15.22 -12.75
N THR A 756 18.62 15.65 -13.93
CA THR A 756 19.36 15.49 -15.18
C THR A 756 20.73 16.19 -15.14
N ARG A 757 20.80 17.41 -14.56
CA ARG A 757 22.07 18.13 -14.36
C ARG A 757 22.97 17.41 -13.36
N PHE A 758 22.39 16.90 -12.26
CA PHE A 758 23.12 16.14 -11.24
C PHE A 758 23.78 14.89 -11.85
N LEU A 759 23.05 14.14 -12.67
CA LEU A 759 23.56 12.94 -13.35
C LEU A 759 24.66 13.23 -14.36
N ARG A 760 24.75 14.45 -14.88
CA ARG A 760 25.77 14.87 -15.86
C ARG A 760 27.04 15.46 -15.25
N ARG A 761 27.05 15.75 -13.95
CA ARG A 761 28.27 16.23 -13.28
C ARG A 761 29.31 15.11 -13.22
N GLU A 762 30.56 15.43 -13.47
CA GLU A 762 31.65 14.46 -13.33
C GLU A 762 31.73 13.94 -11.88
N PRO A 763 32.03 12.66 -11.65
CA PRO A 763 32.34 12.16 -10.32
C PRO A 763 33.42 13.01 -9.70
N SER A 764 33.29 13.39 -8.42
CA SER A 764 34.36 14.13 -7.72
C SER A 764 35.65 13.35 -7.77
N THR A 765 36.79 14.05 -7.86
CA THR A 765 38.16 13.50 -8.01
C THR A 765 38.50 12.38 -7.01
N ALA A 766 37.85 12.31 -5.86
CA ALA A 766 37.96 11.20 -4.90
C ALA A 766 37.47 9.83 -5.49
N ALA A 767 36.61 9.84 -6.50
CA ALA A 767 36.19 8.60 -7.20
C ALA A 767 37.09 8.30 -8.45
N ALA A 768 37.85 9.26 -8.89
CA ALA A 768 38.82 9.10 -9.99
C ALA A 768 40.11 8.39 -9.54
N SER A 769 40.58 8.64 -8.32
CA SER A 769 41.75 7.96 -7.76
C SER A 769 41.55 6.45 -7.52
N TYR A 770 40.30 5.98 -7.47
CA TYR A 770 39.99 4.54 -7.43
C TYR A 770 39.92 3.88 -8.82
N ARG A 771 40.11 4.64 -9.93
CA ARG A 771 40.25 4.08 -11.29
C ARG A 771 41.69 3.75 -11.64
N GLU A 772 42.63 4.32 -10.92
CA GLU A 772 44.09 4.14 -11.18
C GLU A 772 44.74 3.23 -10.12
N ALA A 773 44.07 2.87 -9.03
CA ALA A 773 44.50 1.88 -8.05
C ALA A 773 43.67 0.59 -8.21
#